data_f9a670431d38ac9e4a82d0025c7c6efa
#
_entry.id   f9a670431d38ac9e4a82d0025c7c6efa
#
_cell.length_a   1.000
_cell.length_b   1.000
_cell.length_c   1.000
_cell.angle_alpha   90.00
_cell.angle_beta   90.00
_cell.angle_gamma   90.00
#
_symmetry.space_group_name_H-M   'P 1'
#
loop_
_entity.id
_entity.type
_entity.pdbx_description
1 polymer ?
#
loop_
_entity_poly.entity_id
_entity_poly.type
_entity_poly.pdbx_seq_one_letter_code
_entity_poly.pdbx_strand_id
1 'polypeptide(L)'
;MKRKGLLVAVIIFLMYVLGCVTGQKNFNTGQELSNKGRWGDAIGFYENALKENPQNKEYAQSLAKAKKELALIHYRKTEKLLTDNPDPPFPELDRIVKEAERAHSLDPQNSTITTLFSDLVKRKDTLLATITSLYTQADSHVADKEWMDAIEKLRRVKKLFPGYEETQDKLATAEKNAAQIFYKQGIAFSKKEDWGMAVSVFKAVIEIDPEYYDIQQLFKTAQANDTIDYFIKNGEEAIGARNWDRAIFLYEKALEYEPDNEQFIKRIDALKRKGGQAHFDNAMKLSSKRKLKRAAEELRVSLHYSPSLVESRFYKDFINSLCQKLYQRSNVHIELKKWGNALVWLKQLESIKPDYKGLFRKLQLAEDKIKRRIRKSIAVFDFSYPIDNKDAGRIIASKLVTFLSKNASGDLKIIERENLQSILKEMQLGQTGLVDIDTAKRVGKMRGIDTFILGDVLHFSSKSKNYPSTNTVRVQIDTRTESNPDFERWRIVNTYPTEEEMKAAPPMKIEKPVYKLFTYETGTTKIMSFVEIAYKLVETMTGENIFADTVSGKLGKKDDYHHGIPAANIKEDPLELPAEVEVLDTLTNQKVSDVALNILKHFQSLELVYFNEGEKQLKRRRYENAIEGYTDAIYDERLKGIASPISKKSAEMIATLTQDM
;
A
#
# COMPACT_ATOMS: atom_id res chain seq x y z
N MET A 1 -41.18 84.94 -23.87
CA MET A 1 -41.00 83.52 -23.59
C MET A 1 -40.96 82.61 -24.81
N LYS A 2 -41.06 83.01 -26.04
CA LYS A 2 -41.07 82.22 -27.24
C LYS A 2 -39.69 81.89 -27.87
N ARG A 3 -38.59 82.60 -27.45
CA ARG A 3 -37.24 82.39 -28.00
C ARG A 3 -36.38 81.34 -27.22
N LYS A 4 -36.71 80.97 -25.97
CA LYS A 4 -35.95 79.98 -25.19
C LYS A 4 -36.39 78.53 -25.51
N GLY A 5 -37.67 78.31 -25.95
CA GLY A 5 -38.16 76.99 -26.34
C GLY A 5 -37.60 76.51 -27.67
N LEU A 6 -37.35 77.40 -28.60
CA LEU A 6 -36.77 77.10 -29.91
C LEU A 6 -35.30 76.69 -29.83
N LEU A 7 -34.52 77.32 -28.87
CA LEU A 7 -33.11 76.95 -28.68
C LEU A 7 -32.93 75.62 -28.02
N VAL A 8 -33.81 75.25 -27.08
CA VAL A 8 -33.81 73.91 -26.45
C VAL A 8 -34.24 72.80 -27.44
N ALA A 9 -35.21 73.09 -28.27
CA ALA A 9 -35.63 72.12 -29.32
C ALA A 9 -34.56 71.89 -30.42
N VAL A 10 -33.82 72.99 -30.77
CA VAL A 10 -32.68 72.94 -31.69
C VAL A 10 -31.48 72.19 -31.07
N ILE A 11 -31.21 72.43 -29.78
CA ILE A 11 -30.14 71.66 -29.09
C ILE A 11 -30.50 70.16 -28.96
N ILE A 12 -31.73 69.84 -28.62
CA ILE A 12 -32.22 68.48 -28.57
C ILE A 12 -32.19 67.84 -29.96
N PHE A 13 -32.58 68.57 -31.02
CA PHE A 13 -32.51 68.12 -32.39
C PHE A 13 -31.04 67.97 -32.89
N LEU A 14 -30.13 68.86 -32.52
CA LEU A 14 -28.73 68.75 -32.81
C LEU A 14 -28.07 67.62 -32.01
N MET A 15 -28.46 67.31 -30.78
CA MET A 15 -28.02 66.12 -30.04
C MET A 15 -28.56 64.83 -30.67
N TYR A 16 -29.77 64.85 -31.22
CA TYR A 16 -30.34 63.69 -31.91
C TYR A 16 -29.63 63.44 -33.25
N VAL A 17 -29.26 64.50 -34.00
CA VAL A 17 -28.56 64.36 -35.28
C VAL A 17 -27.08 64.06 -35.07
N LEU A 18 -26.43 64.57 -34.01
CA LEU A 18 -25.08 64.22 -33.65
C LEU A 18 -24.97 62.76 -33.10
N GLY A 19 -26.04 62.29 -32.43
CA GLY A 19 -26.11 60.87 -32.01
C GLY A 19 -26.31 59.90 -33.18
N CYS A 20 -26.85 60.32 -34.32
CA CYS A 20 -26.93 59.49 -35.52
C CYS A 20 -25.63 59.36 -36.30
N VAL A 21 -24.66 60.26 -36.11
CA VAL A 21 -23.37 60.25 -36.83
C VAL A 21 -22.29 59.50 -36.06
N THR A 22 -22.44 59.39 -34.75
CA THR A 22 -21.53 58.62 -33.92
C THR A 22 -21.68 57.13 -34.15
N GLY A 23 -20.58 56.45 -34.42
CA GLY A 23 -20.56 55.04 -34.74
C GLY A 23 -20.63 54.68 -36.24
N GLN A 24 -21.13 55.59 -37.12
CA GLN A 24 -21.30 55.31 -38.53
C GLN A 24 -19.98 54.95 -39.25
N LYS A 25 -18.87 55.58 -38.90
CA LYS A 25 -17.55 55.30 -39.47
C LYS A 25 -17.09 53.90 -39.10
N ASN A 26 -17.22 53.52 -37.84
CA ASN A 26 -16.91 52.19 -37.38
C ASN A 26 -17.82 51.16 -38.04
N PHE A 27 -19.10 51.43 -38.16
CA PHE A 27 -20.07 50.57 -38.83
C PHE A 27 -19.72 50.33 -40.28
N ASN A 28 -19.44 51.36 -41.07
CA ASN A 28 -19.07 51.25 -42.49
C ASN A 28 -17.76 50.45 -42.67
N THR A 29 -16.76 50.67 -41.82
CA THR A 29 -15.52 49.87 -41.81
C THR A 29 -15.81 48.42 -41.49
N GLY A 30 -16.69 48.14 -40.54
CA GLY A 30 -17.16 46.81 -40.23
C GLY A 30 -17.87 46.12 -41.40
N GLN A 31 -18.71 46.88 -42.18
CA GLN A 31 -19.34 46.36 -43.40
C GLN A 31 -18.34 46.02 -44.50
N GLU A 32 -17.35 46.88 -44.72
CA GLU A 32 -16.29 46.64 -45.71
C GLU A 32 -15.51 45.36 -45.39
N LEU A 33 -15.16 45.16 -44.11
CA LEU A 33 -14.46 43.99 -43.62
C LEU A 33 -15.34 42.71 -43.75
N SER A 34 -16.59 42.80 -43.42
CA SER A 34 -17.55 41.70 -43.58
C SER A 34 -17.69 41.28 -45.03
N ASN A 35 -17.82 42.27 -45.96
CA ASN A 35 -17.88 42.00 -47.41
C ASN A 35 -16.59 41.31 -47.95
N LYS A 36 -15.46 41.52 -47.30
CA LYS A 36 -14.19 40.86 -47.59
C LYS A 36 -14.02 39.52 -46.86
N GLY A 37 -15.05 39.08 -46.14
CA GLY A 37 -14.99 37.85 -45.33
C GLY A 37 -14.14 37.93 -44.06
N ARG A 38 -13.66 39.11 -43.65
CA ARG A 38 -12.87 39.37 -42.46
C ARG A 38 -13.73 39.59 -41.21
N TRP A 39 -14.55 38.55 -40.91
CA TRP A 39 -15.58 38.64 -39.86
C TRP A 39 -15.03 38.94 -38.47
N GLY A 40 -13.88 38.35 -38.12
CA GLY A 40 -13.23 38.61 -36.82
C GLY A 40 -12.87 40.09 -36.62
N ASP A 41 -12.31 40.70 -37.65
CA ASP A 41 -11.99 42.14 -37.59
C ASP A 41 -13.25 43.00 -37.60
N ALA A 42 -14.23 42.62 -38.39
CA ALA A 42 -15.53 43.33 -38.52
C ALA A 42 -16.26 43.39 -37.15
N ILE A 43 -16.23 42.32 -36.36
CA ILE A 43 -16.86 42.27 -35.02
C ILE A 43 -16.34 43.42 -34.12
N GLY A 44 -15.04 43.63 -34.06
CA GLY A 44 -14.48 44.71 -33.24
C GLY A 44 -14.97 46.11 -33.66
N PHE A 45 -15.10 46.33 -34.96
CA PHE A 45 -15.64 47.61 -35.48
C PHE A 45 -17.16 47.73 -35.21
N TYR A 46 -17.94 46.68 -35.35
CA TYR A 46 -19.36 46.70 -35.00
C TYR A 46 -19.59 46.87 -33.50
N GLU A 47 -18.74 46.28 -32.64
CA GLU A 47 -18.82 46.48 -31.18
C GLU A 47 -18.52 47.94 -30.80
N ASN A 48 -17.55 48.56 -31.45
CA ASN A 48 -17.26 49.97 -31.26
C ASN A 48 -18.39 50.85 -31.76
N ALA A 49 -18.97 50.57 -32.93
CA ALA A 49 -20.12 51.28 -33.43
C ALA A 49 -21.32 51.20 -32.47
N LEU A 50 -21.56 49.97 -31.90
CA LEU A 50 -22.63 49.75 -30.92
C LEU A 50 -22.36 50.41 -29.57
N LYS A 51 -21.10 50.52 -29.12
CA LYS A 51 -20.73 51.27 -27.92
C LYS A 51 -21.04 52.79 -28.07
N GLU A 52 -20.82 53.30 -29.29
CA GLU A 52 -21.11 54.71 -29.58
C GLU A 52 -22.62 55.00 -29.75
N ASN A 53 -23.39 53.99 -30.23
CA ASN A 53 -24.84 54.06 -30.34
C ASN A 53 -25.52 52.73 -29.93
N PRO A 54 -25.73 52.52 -28.61
CA PRO A 54 -26.23 51.25 -28.07
C PRO A 54 -27.65 50.86 -28.47
N GLN A 55 -28.46 51.81 -28.93
CA GLN A 55 -29.87 51.60 -29.35
C GLN A 55 -30.04 51.33 -30.87
N ASN A 56 -28.95 51.38 -31.62
CA ASN A 56 -29.02 51.17 -33.06
C ASN A 56 -29.20 49.68 -33.40
N LYS A 57 -30.41 49.31 -33.86
CA LYS A 57 -30.78 47.95 -34.20
C LYS A 57 -29.99 47.38 -35.38
N GLU A 58 -29.60 48.23 -36.34
CA GLU A 58 -28.84 47.80 -37.52
C GLU A 58 -27.42 47.41 -37.14
N TYR A 59 -26.77 48.16 -36.22
CA TYR A 59 -25.44 47.81 -35.69
C TYR A 59 -25.48 46.51 -34.91
N ALA A 60 -26.52 46.30 -34.06
CA ALA A 60 -26.73 45.09 -33.32
C ALA A 60 -26.96 43.85 -34.22
N GLN A 61 -27.79 44.03 -35.28
CA GLN A 61 -28.06 42.96 -36.26
C GLN A 61 -26.80 42.58 -37.05
N SER A 62 -26.03 43.60 -37.49
CA SER A 62 -24.77 43.38 -38.23
C SER A 62 -23.71 42.71 -37.37
N LEU A 63 -23.59 43.09 -36.10
CA LEU A 63 -22.72 42.43 -35.11
C LEU A 63 -23.14 40.95 -34.91
N ALA A 64 -24.45 40.72 -34.73
CA ALA A 64 -24.96 39.37 -34.54
C ALA A 64 -24.73 38.50 -35.79
N LYS A 65 -24.92 39.07 -37.01
CA LYS A 65 -24.59 38.37 -38.26
C LYS A 65 -23.11 38.05 -38.38
N ALA A 66 -22.24 39.02 -38.07
CA ALA A 66 -20.80 38.77 -38.15
C ALA A 66 -20.32 37.72 -37.16
N LYS A 67 -20.88 37.71 -35.94
CA LYS A 67 -20.61 36.66 -34.95
C LYS A 67 -21.06 35.27 -35.44
N LYS A 68 -22.24 35.17 -36.04
CA LYS A 68 -22.72 33.90 -36.62
C LYS A 68 -21.84 33.39 -37.74
N GLU A 69 -21.46 34.25 -38.66
CA GLU A 69 -20.61 33.85 -39.80
C GLU A 69 -19.20 33.38 -39.30
N LEU A 70 -18.63 34.09 -38.35
CA LEU A 70 -17.35 33.68 -37.75
C LEU A 70 -17.50 32.37 -36.99
N ALA A 71 -18.61 32.17 -36.26
CA ALA A 71 -18.92 30.91 -35.60
C ALA A 71 -18.96 29.72 -36.57
N LEU A 72 -19.58 29.90 -37.72
CA LEU A 72 -19.64 28.87 -38.77
C LEU A 72 -18.25 28.57 -39.37
N ILE A 73 -17.36 29.54 -39.47
CA ILE A 73 -15.98 29.31 -39.92
C ILE A 73 -15.25 28.44 -38.92
N HIS A 74 -15.32 28.75 -37.61
CA HIS A 74 -14.71 27.93 -36.56
C HIS A 74 -15.35 26.52 -36.50
N TYR A 75 -16.67 26.44 -36.67
CA TYR A 75 -17.37 25.14 -36.71
C TYR A 75 -16.85 24.27 -37.85
N ARG A 76 -16.82 24.77 -39.10
CA ARG A 76 -16.31 24.02 -40.27
C ARG A 76 -14.87 23.63 -40.11
N LYS A 77 -14.05 24.48 -39.49
CA LYS A 77 -12.67 24.15 -39.16
C LYS A 77 -12.57 23.01 -38.16
N THR A 78 -13.42 23.00 -37.13
CA THR A 78 -13.55 21.91 -36.16
C THR A 78 -13.93 20.59 -36.81
N GLU A 79 -14.96 20.60 -37.68
CA GLU A 79 -15.39 19.42 -38.43
C GLU A 79 -14.29 18.88 -39.34
N LYS A 80 -13.57 19.76 -40.03
CA LYS A 80 -12.43 19.36 -40.86
C LYS A 80 -11.35 18.68 -40.05
N LEU A 81 -10.93 19.26 -38.90
CA LEU A 81 -9.94 18.66 -38.02
C LEU A 81 -10.34 17.27 -37.51
N LEU A 82 -11.63 17.06 -37.23
CA LEU A 82 -12.14 15.76 -36.81
C LEU A 82 -12.22 14.76 -37.98
N THR A 83 -12.50 15.24 -39.20
CA THR A 83 -12.53 14.39 -40.42
C THR A 83 -11.11 13.94 -40.76
N ASP A 84 -10.13 14.85 -40.67
CA ASP A 84 -8.73 14.57 -40.95
C ASP A 84 -8.13 13.60 -39.91
N ASN A 85 -8.53 13.68 -38.64
CA ASN A 85 -8.13 12.77 -37.55
C ASN A 85 -9.32 12.45 -36.63
N PRO A 86 -10.05 11.34 -36.87
CA PRO A 86 -11.24 10.98 -36.08
C PRO A 86 -10.94 10.65 -34.61
N ASP A 87 -9.75 10.11 -34.30
CA ASP A 87 -9.33 9.71 -32.95
C ASP A 87 -8.02 10.40 -32.54
N PRO A 88 -8.04 11.73 -32.34
CA PRO A 88 -6.84 12.49 -32.04
C PRO A 88 -6.33 12.18 -30.61
N PRO A 89 -5.02 12.22 -30.37
CA PRO A 89 -4.49 12.18 -29.02
C PRO A 89 -4.92 13.42 -28.23
N PHE A 90 -4.83 13.35 -26.89
CA PHE A 90 -5.39 14.37 -25.99
C PHE A 90 -4.95 15.82 -26.33
N PRO A 91 -3.67 16.13 -26.60
CA PRO A 91 -3.28 17.50 -26.92
C PRO A 91 -3.93 18.05 -28.20
N GLU A 92 -4.16 17.19 -29.18
CA GLU A 92 -4.85 17.58 -30.41
C GLU A 92 -6.33 17.72 -30.20
N LEU A 93 -6.96 16.80 -29.44
CA LEU A 93 -8.36 16.91 -29.06
C LEU A 93 -8.65 18.19 -28.26
N ASP A 94 -7.75 18.57 -27.33
CA ASP A 94 -7.87 19.82 -26.57
C ASP A 94 -7.82 21.06 -27.50
N ARG A 95 -6.97 21.03 -28.52
CA ARG A 95 -6.96 22.09 -29.55
C ARG A 95 -8.26 22.15 -30.35
N ILE A 96 -8.82 20.98 -30.71
CA ILE A 96 -10.09 20.89 -31.42
C ILE A 96 -11.24 21.40 -30.54
N VAL A 97 -11.28 21.04 -29.25
CA VAL A 97 -12.25 21.55 -28.28
C VAL A 97 -12.18 23.06 -28.17
N LYS A 98 -10.98 23.66 -28.08
CA LYS A 98 -10.78 25.13 -28.04
C LYS A 98 -11.29 25.81 -29.31
N GLU A 99 -11.17 25.18 -30.46
CA GLU A 99 -11.70 25.72 -31.72
C GLU A 99 -13.25 25.67 -31.73
N ALA A 100 -13.84 24.56 -31.23
CA ALA A 100 -15.28 24.44 -31.04
C ALA A 100 -15.83 25.44 -30.00
N GLU A 101 -15.11 25.69 -28.94
CA GLU A 101 -15.44 26.67 -27.90
C GLU A 101 -15.51 28.08 -28.48
N ARG A 102 -14.60 28.45 -29.39
CA ARG A 102 -14.64 29.73 -30.11
C ARG A 102 -15.92 29.84 -30.94
N ALA A 103 -16.31 28.76 -31.63
CA ALA A 103 -17.56 28.77 -32.38
C ALA A 103 -18.77 28.95 -31.46
N HIS A 104 -18.83 28.19 -30.36
CA HIS A 104 -19.93 28.26 -29.38
C HIS A 104 -20.01 29.62 -28.68
N SER A 105 -18.89 30.22 -28.30
CA SER A 105 -18.88 31.54 -27.67
C SER A 105 -19.40 32.67 -28.55
N LEU A 106 -19.28 32.51 -29.88
CA LEU A 106 -19.78 33.49 -30.85
C LEU A 106 -21.27 33.30 -31.18
N ASP A 107 -21.81 32.08 -31.21
CA ASP A 107 -23.20 31.79 -31.45
C ASP A 107 -23.75 30.65 -30.56
N PRO A 108 -23.97 30.93 -29.26
CA PRO A 108 -24.41 29.90 -28.29
C PRO A 108 -25.87 29.43 -28.51
N GLN A 109 -26.64 30.13 -29.35
CA GLN A 109 -28.00 29.74 -29.69
C GLN A 109 -28.08 28.73 -30.86
N ASN A 110 -26.98 28.48 -31.55
CA ASN A 110 -26.91 27.51 -32.60
C ASN A 110 -26.82 26.08 -32.04
N SER A 111 -27.88 25.32 -32.17
CA SER A 111 -27.99 23.97 -31.61
C SER A 111 -26.90 23.03 -32.11
N THR A 112 -26.55 23.10 -33.41
CA THR A 112 -25.53 22.24 -34.04
C THR A 112 -24.13 22.51 -33.45
N ILE A 113 -23.77 23.79 -33.30
CA ILE A 113 -22.50 24.20 -32.71
C ILE A 113 -22.44 23.79 -31.24
N THR A 114 -23.53 24.03 -30.50
CA THR A 114 -23.64 23.70 -29.08
C THR A 114 -23.54 22.20 -28.82
N THR A 115 -24.22 21.41 -29.64
CA THR A 115 -24.15 19.94 -29.53
C THR A 115 -22.75 19.44 -29.83
N LEU A 116 -22.11 19.87 -30.91
CA LEU A 116 -20.74 19.47 -31.25
C LEU A 116 -19.74 19.85 -30.14
N PHE A 117 -19.85 21.07 -29.62
CA PHE A 117 -18.98 21.51 -28.50
C PHE A 117 -19.18 20.66 -27.27
N SER A 118 -20.42 20.41 -26.86
CA SER A 118 -20.77 19.57 -25.71
C SER A 118 -20.21 18.14 -25.84
N ASP A 119 -20.38 17.54 -27.02
CA ASP A 119 -19.91 16.18 -27.30
C ASP A 119 -18.38 16.10 -27.28
N LEU A 120 -17.71 17.10 -27.81
CA LEU A 120 -16.23 17.19 -27.77
C LEU A 120 -15.68 17.39 -26.37
N VAL A 121 -16.32 18.22 -25.55
CA VAL A 121 -15.95 18.38 -24.13
C VAL A 121 -16.09 17.05 -23.40
N LYS A 122 -17.23 16.37 -23.56
CA LYS A 122 -17.48 15.07 -22.95
C LYS A 122 -16.44 14.03 -23.40
N ARG A 123 -16.13 14.02 -24.70
CA ARG A 123 -15.09 13.12 -25.27
C ARG A 123 -13.71 13.41 -24.67
N LYS A 124 -13.34 14.70 -24.55
CA LYS A 124 -12.08 15.11 -23.93
C LYS A 124 -11.99 14.66 -22.47
N ASP A 125 -13.04 14.87 -21.68
CA ASP A 125 -13.09 14.48 -20.28
C ASP A 125 -13.03 12.96 -20.10
N THR A 126 -13.72 12.21 -20.96
CA THR A 126 -13.65 10.73 -20.98
C THR A 126 -12.25 10.23 -21.34
N LEU A 127 -11.59 10.86 -22.31
CA LEU A 127 -10.22 10.50 -22.70
C LEU A 127 -9.23 10.80 -21.55
N LEU A 128 -9.37 11.96 -20.90
CA LEU A 128 -8.53 12.32 -19.75
C LEU A 128 -8.72 11.35 -18.58
N ALA A 129 -9.96 11.00 -18.27
CA ALA A 129 -10.26 10.00 -17.24
C ALA A 129 -9.64 8.63 -17.55
N THR A 130 -9.69 8.22 -18.83
CA THR A 130 -9.04 6.98 -19.28
C THR A 130 -7.53 7.04 -19.12
N ILE A 131 -6.88 8.15 -19.51
CA ILE A 131 -5.44 8.37 -19.37
C ILE A 131 -5.04 8.31 -17.89
N THR A 132 -5.75 9.03 -17.02
CA THR A 132 -5.49 9.05 -15.58
C THR A 132 -5.66 7.66 -14.96
N SER A 133 -6.68 6.91 -15.37
CA SER A 133 -6.90 5.53 -14.90
C SER A 133 -5.76 4.61 -15.32
N LEU A 134 -5.33 4.67 -16.58
CA LEU A 134 -4.19 3.87 -17.09
C LEU A 134 -2.88 4.21 -16.37
N TYR A 135 -2.65 5.50 -16.11
CA TYR A 135 -1.46 5.96 -15.41
C TYR A 135 -1.43 5.48 -13.96
N THR A 136 -2.57 5.58 -13.24
CA THR A 136 -2.70 5.07 -11.88
C THR A 136 -2.52 3.55 -11.81
N GLN A 137 -3.06 2.79 -12.79
CA GLN A 137 -2.83 1.36 -12.88
C GLN A 137 -1.35 1.05 -13.10
N ALA A 138 -0.69 1.81 -13.98
CA ALA A 138 0.75 1.66 -14.21
C ALA A 138 1.57 1.91 -12.94
N ASP A 139 1.20 2.91 -12.13
CA ASP A 139 1.87 3.19 -10.84
C ASP A 139 1.73 2.03 -9.86
N SER A 140 0.55 1.40 -9.80
CA SER A 140 0.35 0.19 -9.02
C SER A 140 1.27 -0.94 -9.50
N HIS A 141 1.31 -1.23 -10.80
CA HIS A 141 2.18 -2.26 -11.36
C HIS A 141 3.68 -1.96 -11.14
N VAL A 142 4.08 -0.68 -11.20
CA VAL A 142 5.46 -0.29 -10.85
C VAL A 142 5.78 -0.58 -9.38
N ALA A 143 4.86 -0.26 -8.46
CA ALA A 143 5.02 -0.53 -7.03
C ALA A 143 5.11 -2.03 -6.74
N ASP A 144 4.30 -2.84 -7.43
CA ASP A 144 4.28 -4.30 -7.32
C ASP A 144 5.40 -4.99 -8.13
N LYS A 145 6.20 -4.23 -8.87
CA LYS A 145 7.29 -4.71 -9.76
C LYS A 145 6.80 -5.59 -10.92
N GLU A 146 5.59 -5.41 -11.33
CA GLU A 146 4.98 -6.04 -12.50
C GLU A 146 5.32 -5.23 -13.77
N TRP A 147 6.60 -5.28 -14.16
CA TRP A 147 7.17 -4.36 -15.14
C TRP A 147 6.53 -4.41 -16.52
N MET A 148 6.11 -5.59 -16.99
CA MET A 148 5.48 -5.72 -18.32
C MET A 148 4.10 -5.06 -18.36
N ASP A 149 3.30 -5.26 -17.32
CA ASP A 149 1.99 -4.62 -17.21
C ASP A 149 2.12 -3.09 -17.09
N ALA A 150 3.11 -2.64 -16.30
CA ALA A 150 3.45 -1.22 -16.22
C ALA A 150 3.83 -0.64 -17.59
N ILE A 151 4.72 -1.32 -18.36
CA ILE A 151 5.17 -0.90 -19.70
C ILE A 151 3.97 -0.81 -20.65
N GLU A 152 3.10 -1.81 -20.66
CA GLU A 152 1.89 -1.80 -21.50
C GLU A 152 1.03 -0.57 -21.25
N LYS A 153 0.71 -0.31 -19.97
CA LYS A 153 -0.13 0.84 -19.60
C LYS A 153 0.55 2.17 -19.92
N LEU A 154 1.84 2.33 -19.57
CA LEU A 154 2.60 3.55 -19.84
C LEU A 154 2.76 3.82 -21.35
N ARG A 155 3.01 2.80 -22.16
CA ARG A 155 3.03 2.95 -23.63
C ARG A 155 1.69 3.42 -24.18
N ARG A 156 0.59 2.92 -23.61
CA ARG A 156 -0.76 3.35 -23.97
C ARG A 156 -1.04 4.79 -23.54
N VAL A 157 -0.63 5.19 -22.32
CA VAL A 157 -0.70 6.60 -21.87
C VAL A 157 0.10 7.50 -22.80
N LYS A 158 1.36 7.15 -23.11
CA LYS A 158 2.22 7.90 -24.02
C LYS A 158 1.61 8.08 -25.41
N LYS A 159 0.91 7.06 -25.93
CA LYS A 159 0.21 7.14 -27.21
C LYS A 159 -0.97 8.09 -27.17
N LEU A 160 -1.74 8.06 -26.07
CA LEU A 160 -2.95 8.88 -25.92
C LEU A 160 -2.60 10.33 -25.56
N PHE A 161 -1.59 10.53 -24.76
CA PHE A 161 -1.13 11.84 -24.31
C PHE A 161 0.41 11.87 -24.19
N PRO A 162 1.14 12.16 -25.28
CA PRO A 162 2.59 12.40 -25.22
C PRO A 162 2.92 13.52 -24.23
N GLY A 163 3.74 13.22 -23.22
CA GLY A 163 4.13 14.19 -22.19
C GLY A 163 3.14 14.29 -21.00
N TYR A 164 2.26 13.31 -20.81
CA TYR A 164 1.42 13.24 -19.60
C TYR A 164 2.28 12.91 -18.38
N GLU A 165 2.35 13.84 -17.42
CA GLU A 165 3.12 13.71 -16.17
C GLU A 165 4.52 13.10 -16.39
N GLU A 166 4.94 12.18 -15.51
CA GLU A 166 6.25 11.50 -15.57
C GLU A 166 6.24 10.22 -16.43
N THR A 167 5.28 10.09 -17.36
CA THR A 167 5.09 8.85 -18.15
C THR A 167 6.37 8.40 -18.85
N GLN A 168 7.15 9.35 -19.41
CA GLN A 168 8.37 9.03 -20.14
C GLN A 168 9.45 8.44 -19.25
N ASP A 169 9.65 9.02 -18.06
CA ASP A 169 10.69 8.60 -17.11
C ASP A 169 10.31 7.28 -16.44
N LYS A 170 9.04 7.13 -16.10
CA LYS A 170 8.51 5.87 -15.56
C LYS A 170 8.59 4.74 -16.56
N LEU A 171 8.26 5.00 -17.82
CA LEU A 171 8.38 4.03 -18.91
C LEU A 171 9.83 3.59 -19.09
N ALA A 172 10.77 4.52 -19.18
CA ALA A 172 12.18 4.20 -19.31
C ALA A 172 12.71 3.39 -18.10
N THR A 173 12.25 3.73 -16.91
CA THR A 173 12.59 2.98 -15.68
C THR A 173 12.03 1.56 -15.70
N ALA A 174 10.77 1.40 -16.08
CA ALA A 174 10.13 0.09 -16.18
C ALA A 174 10.78 -0.78 -17.26
N GLU A 175 11.06 -0.22 -18.44
CA GLU A 175 11.76 -0.90 -19.55
C GLU A 175 13.16 -1.36 -19.14
N LYS A 176 13.93 -0.50 -18.48
CA LYS A 176 15.27 -0.85 -17.95
C LYS A 176 15.20 -2.00 -16.93
N ASN A 177 14.28 -1.95 -16.00
CA ASN A 177 14.14 -2.99 -14.96
C ASN A 177 13.66 -4.31 -15.57
N ALA A 178 12.68 -4.28 -16.47
CA ALA A 178 12.19 -5.46 -17.19
C ALA A 178 13.32 -6.11 -18.01
N ALA A 179 14.03 -5.33 -18.81
CA ALA A 179 15.14 -5.82 -19.62
C ALA A 179 16.22 -6.48 -18.75
N GLN A 180 16.58 -5.87 -17.61
CA GLN A 180 17.57 -6.44 -16.69
C GLN A 180 17.12 -7.78 -16.08
N ILE A 181 15.85 -7.86 -15.67
CA ILE A 181 15.30 -9.09 -15.07
C ILE A 181 15.24 -10.21 -16.11
N PHE A 182 14.65 -9.93 -17.27
CA PHE A 182 14.52 -10.93 -18.33
C PHE A 182 15.87 -11.37 -18.90
N TYR A 183 16.82 -10.45 -19.06
CA TYR A 183 18.18 -10.80 -19.45
C TYR A 183 18.82 -11.81 -18.47
N LYS A 184 18.72 -11.55 -17.15
CA LYS A 184 19.21 -12.48 -16.11
C LYS A 184 18.48 -13.81 -16.13
N GLN A 185 17.16 -13.80 -16.32
CA GLN A 185 16.36 -15.02 -16.44
C GLN A 185 16.74 -15.84 -17.67
N GLY A 186 16.92 -15.17 -18.82
CA GLY A 186 17.35 -15.82 -20.05
C GLY A 186 18.72 -16.50 -19.90
N ILE A 187 19.69 -15.85 -19.26
CA ILE A 187 20.98 -16.48 -18.93
C ILE A 187 20.78 -17.68 -17.98
N ALA A 188 19.88 -17.56 -16.99
CA ALA A 188 19.62 -18.65 -16.08
C ALA A 188 18.97 -19.86 -16.79
N PHE A 189 18.04 -19.64 -17.71
CA PHE A 189 17.45 -20.68 -18.54
C PHE A 189 18.50 -21.29 -19.49
N SER A 190 19.34 -20.47 -20.14
CA SER A 190 20.43 -20.97 -20.97
C SER A 190 21.40 -21.85 -20.20
N LYS A 191 21.75 -21.50 -18.96
CA LYS A 191 22.58 -22.33 -18.08
C LYS A 191 21.93 -23.67 -17.70
N LYS A 192 20.61 -23.71 -17.70
CA LYS A 192 19.81 -24.95 -17.47
C LYS A 192 19.51 -25.69 -18.78
N GLU A 193 19.95 -25.14 -19.90
CA GLU A 193 19.63 -25.61 -21.25
C GLU A 193 18.13 -25.72 -21.54
N ASP A 194 17.37 -24.85 -20.91
CA ASP A 194 15.97 -24.61 -21.20
C ASP A 194 15.87 -23.57 -22.32
N TRP A 195 16.26 -24.02 -23.53
CA TRP A 195 16.49 -23.13 -24.67
C TRP A 195 15.20 -22.46 -25.13
N GLY A 196 14.06 -23.17 -25.14
CA GLY A 196 12.76 -22.61 -25.48
C GLY A 196 12.36 -21.44 -24.55
N MET A 197 12.55 -21.62 -23.23
CA MET A 197 12.33 -20.52 -22.28
C MET A 197 13.36 -19.41 -22.45
N ALA A 198 14.63 -19.74 -22.73
CA ALA A 198 15.65 -18.71 -22.98
C ALA A 198 15.31 -17.90 -24.23
N VAL A 199 14.89 -18.50 -25.33
CA VAL A 199 14.43 -17.85 -26.57
C VAL A 199 13.26 -16.90 -26.26
N SER A 200 12.24 -17.37 -25.55
CA SER A 200 11.06 -16.59 -25.21
C SER A 200 11.43 -15.33 -24.40
N VAL A 201 12.27 -15.50 -23.38
CA VAL A 201 12.66 -14.40 -22.49
C VAL A 201 13.63 -13.42 -23.17
N PHE A 202 14.59 -13.90 -23.95
CA PHE A 202 15.49 -13.03 -24.72
C PHE A 202 14.74 -12.23 -25.79
N LYS A 203 13.71 -12.83 -26.41
CA LYS A 203 12.83 -12.12 -27.33
C LYS A 203 12.12 -10.94 -26.64
N ALA A 204 11.63 -11.15 -25.42
CA ALA A 204 11.03 -10.06 -24.64
C ALA A 204 12.03 -8.92 -24.35
N VAL A 205 13.31 -9.23 -24.09
CA VAL A 205 14.35 -8.20 -23.95
C VAL A 205 14.54 -7.42 -25.26
N ILE A 206 14.59 -8.11 -26.40
CA ILE A 206 14.74 -7.47 -27.71
C ILE A 206 13.56 -6.54 -28.04
N GLU A 207 12.33 -6.90 -27.64
CA GLU A 207 11.14 -6.07 -27.84
C GLU A 207 11.14 -4.81 -26.96
N ILE A 208 11.86 -4.83 -25.83
CA ILE A 208 12.05 -3.69 -24.94
C ILE A 208 13.23 -2.83 -25.40
N ASP A 209 14.39 -3.45 -25.57
CA ASP A 209 15.63 -2.81 -25.96
C ASP A 209 16.45 -3.74 -26.87
N PRO A 210 16.40 -3.55 -28.20
CA PRO A 210 17.11 -4.41 -29.16
C PRO A 210 18.65 -4.36 -29.05
N GLU A 211 19.20 -3.31 -28.44
CA GLU A 211 20.64 -3.10 -28.26
C GLU A 211 21.15 -3.42 -26.86
N TYR A 212 20.31 -4.06 -26.03
CA TYR A 212 20.65 -4.39 -24.65
C TYR A 212 21.82 -5.38 -24.59
N TYR A 213 22.99 -4.91 -24.18
CA TYR A 213 24.24 -5.72 -24.11
C TYR A 213 24.44 -6.63 -25.34
N ASP A 214 24.64 -7.92 -25.12
CA ASP A 214 24.85 -8.98 -26.12
C ASP A 214 23.59 -9.78 -26.47
N ILE A 215 22.40 -9.21 -26.24
CA ILE A 215 21.09 -9.89 -26.32
C ILE A 215 20.88 -10.57 -27.69
N GLN A 216 21.29 -9.91 -28.76
CA GLN A 216 21.15 -10.46 -30.13
C GLN A 216 21.95 -11.74 -30.31
N GLN A 217 23.17 -11.79 -29.76
CA GLN A 217 24.02 -12.98 -29.83
C GLN A 217 23.46 -14.11 -28.95
N LEU A 218 23.02 -13.78 -27.73
CA LEU A 218 22.39 -14.76 -26.79
C LEU A 218 21.12 -15.34 -27.38
N PHE A 219 20.26 -14.52 -27.96
CA PHE A 219 19.04 -14.96 -28.63
C PHE A 219 19.35 -15.92 -29.80
N LYS A 220 20.27 -15.57 -30.70
CA LYS A 220 20.68 -16.44 -31.79
C LYS A 220 21.26 -17.76 -31.30
N THR A 221 22.07 -17.72 -30.24
CA THR A 221 22.65 -18.93 -29.64
C THR A 221 21.55 -19.82 -29.04
N ALA A 222 20.63 -19.21 -28.31
CA ALA A 222 19.49 -19.95 -27.73
C ALA A 222 18.62 -20.57 -28.84
N GLN A 223 18.33 -19.84 -29.90
CA GLN A 223 17.59 -20.31 -31.07
C GLN A 223 18.25 -21.46 -31.80
N ALA A 224 19.58 -21.41 -31.95
CA ALA A 224 20.34 -22.49 -32.58
C ALA A 224 20.37 -23.77 -31.71
N ASN A 225 20.30 -23.64 -30.39
CA ASN A 225 20.29 -24.75 -29.44
C ASN A 225 18.89 -25.26 -29.13
N ASP A 226 17.84 -24.50 -29.50
CA ASP A 226 16.43 -24.87 -29.29
C ASP A 226 15.97 -25.85 -30.39
N THR A 227 16.68 -26.97 -30.51
CA THR A 227 16.44 -27.97 -31.55
C THR A 227 16.61 -29.38 -30.96
N ILE A 228 15.81 -30.32 -31.47
CA ILE A 228 15.89 -31.72 -31.06
C ILE A 228 17.28 -32.31 -31.35
N ASP A 229 17.90 -31.95 -32.47
CA ASP A 229 19.23 -32.43 -32.87
C ASP A 229 20.34 -32.03 -31.90
N TYR A 230 20.23 -30.82 -31.31
CA TYR A 230 21.14 -30.38 -30.26
C TYR A 230 21.08 -31.33 -29.04
N PHE A 231 19.89 -31.69 -28.59
CA PHE A 231 19.72 -32.54 -27.42
C PHE A 231 20.15 -33.96 -27.69
N ILE A 232 19.84 -34.52 -28.87
CA ILE A 232 20.26 -35.87 -29.24
C ILE A 232 21.78 -35.95 -29.33
N LYS A 233 22.41 -35.03 -30.05
CA LYS A 233 23.87 -35.02 -30.22
C LYS A 233 24.61 -34.96 -28.88
N ASN A 234 24.25 -33.97 -28.05
CA ASN A 234 24.85 -33.84 -26.72
C ASN A 234 24.50 -35.03 -25.79
N GLY A 235 23.33 -35.62 -25.95
CA GLY A 235 22.92 -36.85 -25.25
C GLY A 235 23.85 -38.04 -25.57
N GLU A 236 24.17 -38.27 -26.83
CA GLU A 236 25.11 -39.35 -27.23
C GLU A 236 26.55 -39.06 -26.74
N GLU A 237 27.00 -37.79 -26.77
CA GLU A 237 28.27 -37.40 -26.17
C GLU A 237 28.33 -37.68 -24.66
N ALA A 238 27.24 -37.41 -23.94
CA ALA A 238 27.13 -37.69 -22.50
C ALA A 238 27.14 -39.18 -22.22
N ILE A 239 26.50 -40.02 -23.07
CA ILE A 239 26.56 -41.49 -22.98
C ILE A 239 27.99 -41.96 -23.15
N GLY A 240 28.70 -41.47 -24.16
CA GLY A 240 30.12 -41.79 -24.38
C GLY A 240 31.00 -41.46 -23.17
N ALA A 241 30.73 -40.37 -22.50
CA ALA A 241 31.40 -39.93 -21.27
C ALA A 241 30.92 -40.67 -20.01
N ARG A 242 29.97 -41.58 -20.09
CA ARG A 242 29.29 -42.24 -18.96
C ARG A 242 28.65 -41.27 -17.96
N ASN A 243 28.27 -40.11 -18.41
CA ASN A 243 27.52 -39.12 -17.60
C ASN A 243 26.02 -39.39 -17.78
N TRP A 244 25.52 -40.34 -17.01
CA TRP A 244 24.15 -40.84 -17.15
C TRP A 244 23.10 -39.78 -16.85
N ASP A 245 23.31 -38.94 -15.80
CA ASP A 245 22.40 -37.89 -15.42
C ASP A 245 22.25 -36.87 -16.56
N ARG A 246 23.37 -36.54 -17.16
CA ARG A 246 23.39 -35.63 -18.30
C ARG A 246 22.69 -36.22 -19.52
N ALA A 247 22.96 -37.50 -19.81
CA ALA A 247 22.32 -38.19 -20.92
C ALA A 247 20.80 -38.29 -20.74
N ILE A 248 20.33 -38.65 -19.54
CA ILE A 248 18.91 -38.74 -19.21
C ILE A 248 18.26 -37.37 -19.41
N PHE A 249 18.83 -36.30 -18.82
CA PHE A 249 18.33 -34.96 -18.95
C PHE A 249 18.17 -34.51 -20.42
N LEU A 250 19.19 -34.77 -21.24
CA LEU A 250 19.18 -34.34 -22.65
C LEU A 250 18.13 -35.14 -23.48
N TYR A 251 17.98 -36.44 -23.22
CA TYR A 251 16.94 -37.19 -23.87
C TYR A 251 15.53 -36.88 -23.36
N GLU A 252 15.38 -36.51 -22.09
CA GLU A 252 14.11 -36.00 -21.56
C GLU A 252 13.74 -34.65 -22.22
N LYS A 253 14.73 -33.76 -22.46
CA LYS A 253 14.53 -32.54 -23.24
C LYS A 253 14.20 -32.82 -24.71
N ALA A 254 14.87 -33.80 -25.36
CA ALA A 254 14.49 -34.23 -26.71
C ALA A 254 13.04 -34.73 -26.78
N LEU A 255 12.59 -35.46 -25.75
CA LEU A 255 11.21 -35.95 -25.66
C LEU A 255 10.17 -34.83 -25.51
N GLU A 256 10.53 -33.62 -24.95
CA GLU A 256 9.63 -32.46 -24.90
C GLU A 256 9.24 -31.96 -26.31
N TYR A 257 10.10 -32.19 -27.32
CA TYR A 257 9.83 -31.84 -28.72
C TYR A 257 9.00 -32.91 -29.45
N GLU A 258 9.18 -34.18 -29.08
CA GLU A 258 8.46 -35.33 -29.65
C GLU A 258 7.93 -36.23 -28.53
N PRO A 259 6.84 -35.83 -27.83
CA PRO A 259 6.37 -36.52 -26.63
C PRO A 259 6.00 -38.00 -26.81
N ASP A 260 5.59 -38.42 -28.01
CA ASP A 260 5.16 -39.77 -28.33
C ASP A 260 6.26 -40.62 -28.99
N ASN A 261 7.51 -40.11 -29.02
CA ASN A 261 8.62 -40.88 -29.62
C ASN A 261 9.02 -42.06 -28.76
N GLU A 262 8.54 -43.25 -29.14
CA GLU A 262 8.83 -44.52 -28.43
C GLU A 262 10.34 -44.82 -28.35
N GLN A 263 11.13 -44.39 -29.32
CA GLN A 263 12.58 -44.65 -29.29
C GLN A 263 13.26 -43.85 -28.19
N PHE A 264 12.86 -42.58 -27.97
CA PHE A 264 13.37 -41.79 -26.88
C PHE A 264 12.91 -42.32 -25.53
N ILE A 265 11.63 -42.71 -25.39
CA ILE A 265 11.11 -43.30 -24.16
C ILE A 265 11.94 -44.56 -23.79
N LYS A 266 12.12 -45.50 -24.73
CA LYS A 266 12.94 -46.71 -24.51
C LYS A 266 14.40 -46.39 -24.19
N ARG A 267 14.95 -45.35 -24.84
CA ARG A 267 16.34 -44.87 -24.59
C ARG A 267 16.49 -44.32 -23.18
N ILE A 268 15.56 -43.46 -22.75
CA ILE A 268 15.54 -42.90 -21.40
C ILE A 268 15.43 -43.98 -20.35
N ASP A 269 14.56 -45.00 -20.53
CA ASP A 269 14.41 -46.10 -19.61
C ASP A 269 15.70 -46.95 -19.49
N ALA A 270 16.39 -47.17 -20.61
CA ALA A 270 17.67 -47.87 -20.61
C ALA A 270 18.77 -47.05 -19.91
N LEU A 271 18.78 -45.70 -20.11
CA LEU A 271 19.71 -44.80 -19.45
C LEU A 271 19.44 -44.69 -17.95
N LYS A 272 18.17 -44.61 -17.54
CA LYS A 272 17.75 -44.64 -16.12
C LYS A 272 18.19 -45.92 -15.41
N ARG A 273 18.09 -47.08 -16.06
CA ARG A 273 18.63 -48.34 -15.49
C ARG A 273 20.14 -48.29 -15.30
N LYS A 274 20.90 -47.80 -16.30
CA LYS A 274 22.37 -47.68 -16.22
C LYS A 274 22.78 -46.64 -15.17
N GLY A 275 22.12 -45.46 -15.15
CA GLY A 275 22.34 -44.43 -14.18
C GLY A 275 22.03 -44.91 -12.77
N GLY A 276 20.88 -45.55 -12.58
CA GLY A 276 20.48 -46.12 -11.29
C GLY A 276 21.51 -47.10 -10.73
N GLN A 277 22.06 -47.99 -11.57
CA GLN A 277 23.14 -48.89 -11.15
C GLN A 277 24.42 -48.12 -10.79
N ALA A 278 24.83 -47.16 -11.59
CA ALA A 278 26.05 -46.35 -11.33
C ALA A 278 25.96 -45.58 -10.02
N HIS A 279 24.82 -44.94 -9.75
CA HIS A 279 24.57 -44.25 -8.48
C HIS A 279 24.54 -45.23 -7.29
N PHE A 280 23.99 -46.41 -7.46
CA PHE A 280 24.03 -47.43 -6.40
C PHE A 280 25.46 -47.85 -6.07
N ASP A 281 26.30 -48.10 -7.08
CA ASP A 281 27.71 -48.47 -6.88
C ASP A 281 28.47 -47.33 -6.19
N ASN A 282 28.20 -46.08 -6.54
CA ASN A 282 28.74 -44.90 -5.84
C ASN A 282 28.26 -44.86 -4.39
N ALA A 283 26.98 -45.10 -4.11
CA ALA A 283 26.44 -45.16 -2.76
C ALA A 283 27.16 -46.19 -1.89
N MET A 284 27.40 -47.37 -2.41
CA MET A 284 28.18 -48.41 -1.71
C MET A 284 29.61 -47.95 -1.40
N LYS A 285 30.29 -47.39 -2.41
CA LYS A 285 31.66 -46.87 -2.27
C LYS A 285 31.75 -45.72 -1.25
N LEU A 286 30.77 -44.82 -1.22
CA LEU A 286 30.70 -43.72 -0.26
C LEU A 286 30.37 -44.23 1.15
N SER A 287 29.43 -45.19 1.29
CA SER A 287 29.10 -45.82 2.56
C SER A 287 30.29 -46.54 3.20
N SER A 288 31.13 -47.23 2.39
CA SER A 288 32.36 -47.87 2.87
C SER A 288 33.39 -46.85 3.38
N LYS A 289 33.42 -45.64 2.78
CA LYS A 289 34.26 -44.52 3.20
C LYS A 289 33.65 -43.70 4.35
N ARG A 290 32.55 -44.18 4.96
CA ARG A 290 31.79 -43.48 6.02
C ARG A 290 31.19 -42.12 5.64
N LYS A 291 31.11 -41.77 4.34
CA LYS A 291 30.45 -40.58 3.82
C LYS A 291 28.95 -40.83 3.68
N LEU A 292 28.27 -41.02 4.83
CA LEU A 292 26.90 -41.54 4.89
C LEU A 292 25.87 -40.60 4.21
N LYS A 293 26.02 -39.28 4.30
CA LYS A 293 25.09 -38.35 3.65
C LYS A 293 25.17 -38.47 2.14
N ARG A 294 26.38 -38.41 1.57
CA ARG A 294 26.56 -38.59 0.12
C ARG A 294 26.09 -39.96 -0.35
N ALA A 295 26.35 -41.02 0.45
CA ALA A 295 25.84 -42.34 0.15
C ALA A 295 24.30 -42.37 0.09
N ALA A 296 23.63 -41.65 0.97
CA ALA A 296 22.17 -41.50 0.99
C ALA A 296 21.65 -40.72 -0.23
N GLU A 297 22.34 -39.65 -0.63
CA GLU A 297 22.02 -38.86 -1.81
C GLU A 297 22.13 -39.67 -3.09
N GLU A 298 23.24 -40.39 -3.28
CA GLU A 298 23.46 -41.27 -4.40
C GLU A 298 22.41 -42.41 -4.44
N LEU A 299 22.12 -43.02 -3.31
CA LEU A 299 21.08 -44.05 -3.23
C LEU A 299 19.70 -43.51 -3.59
N ARG A 300 19.37 -42.31 -3.18
CA ARG A 300 18.11 -41.67 -3.55
C ARG A 300 17.99 -41.46 -5.06
N VAL A 301 19.06 -40.98 -5.71
CA VAL A 301 19.10 -40.86 -7.18
C VAL A 301 18.97 -42.20 -7.84
N SER A 302 19.69 -43.22 -7.33
CA SER A 302 19.58 -44.62 -7.83
C SER A 302 18.13 -45.14 -7.79
N LEU A 303 17.44 -44.95 -6.65
CA LEU A 303 16.06 -45.42 -6.48
C LEU A 303 15.05 -44.59 -7.31
N HIS A 304 15.34 -43.32 -7.55
CA HIS A 304 14.53 -42.47 -8.44
C HIS A 304 14.61 -42.95 -9.90
N TYR A 305 15.82 -43.28 -10.38
CA TYR A 305 16.00 -43.72 -11.74
C TYR A 305 15.53 -45.18 -11.97
N SER A 306 15.71 -46.02 -10.98
CA SER A 306 15.40 -47.47 -11.14
C SER A 306 14.78 -48.02 -9.87
N PRO A 307 13.48 -47.80 -9.61
CA PRO A 307 12.79 -48.28 -8.42
C PRO A 307 12.80 -49.81 -8.29
N SER A 308 12.83 -50.52 -9.42
CA SER A 308 12.87 -51.99 -9.46
C SER A 308 14.13 -52.62 -8.85
N LEU A 309 15.21 -51.83 -8.71
CA LEU A 309 16.44 -52.34 -8.04
C LEU A 309 16.14 -52.82 -6.61
N VAL A 310 15.12 -52.25 -5.93
CA VAL A 310 14.73 -52.67 -4.57
C VAL A 310 14.22 -54.09 -4.51
N GLU A 311 13.84 -54.74 -5.58
CA GLU A 311 13.34 -56.11 -5.59
C GLU A 311 14.45 -57.14 -5.30
N SER A 312 15.70 -56.84 -5.67
CA SER A 312 16.84 -57.72 -5.40
C SER A 312 17.22 -57.68 -3.91
N ARG A 313 17.52 -58.88 -3.35
CA ARG A 313 17.97 -59.05 -1.96
C ARG A 313 19.24 -58.24 -1.66
N PHE A 314 20.18 -58.21 -2.57
CA PHE A 314 21.45 -57.48 -2.41
C PHE A 314 21.24 -55.98 -2.18
N TYR A 315 20.35 -55.37 -2.95
CA TYR A 315 20.01 -53.97 -2.80
C TYR A 315 19.23 -53.71 -1.49
N LYS A 316 18.28 -54.58 -1.14
CA LYS A 316 17.54 -54.51 0.13
C LYS A 316 18.49 -54.52 1.34
N ASP A 317 19.45 -55.44 1.34
CA ASP A 317 20.40 -55.61 2.44
C ASP A 317 21.28 -54.33 2.58
N PHE A 318 21.75 -53.74 1.47
CA PHE A 318 22.51 -52.49 1.51
C PHE A 318 21.67 -51.32 2.00
N ILE A 319 20.45 -51.16 1.48
CA ILE A 319 19.51 -50.11 1.90
C ILE A 319 19.26 -50.18 3.41
N ASN A 320 18.94 -51.38 3.92
CA ASN A 320 18.70 -51.60 5.34
C ASN A 320 19.95 -51.28 6.19
N SER A 321 21.14 -51.67 5.74
CA SER A 321 22.41 -51.34 6.41
C SER A 321 22.67 -49.85 6.46
N LEU A 322 22.47 -49.13 5.34
CA LEU A 322 22.66 -47.68 5.30
C LEU A 322 21.62 -46.96 6.18
N CYS A 323 20.36 -47.35 6.12
CA CYS A 323 19.30 -46.81 6.98
C CYS A 323 19.61 -47.00 8.46
N GLN A 324 20.12 -48.18 8.85
CA GLN A 324 20.56 -48.48 10.21
C GLN A 324 21.70 -47.54 10.66
N LYS A 325 22.70 -47.30 9.80
CA LYS A 325 23.83 -46.40 10.10
C LYS A 325 23.34 -44.94 10.27
N LEU A 326 22.46 -44.46 9.41
CA LEU A 326 21.84 -43.12 9.51
C LEU A 326 21.06 -42.97 10.83
N TYR A 327 20.25 -43.98 11.16
CA TYR A 327 19.48 -44.00 12.40
C TYR A 327 20.37 -44.00 13.65
N GLN A 328 21.43 -44.81 13.66
CA GLN A 328 22.42 -44.81 14.76
C GLN A 328 23.09 -43.46 14.89
N ARG A 329 23.50 -42.84 13.78
CA ARG A 329 24.11 -41.51 13.79
C ARG A 329 23.16 -40.46 14.38
N SER A 330 21.89 -40.50 14.01
CA SER A 330 20.88 -39.59 14.58
C SER A 330 20.72 -39.79 16.10
N ASN A 331 20.78 -41.05 16.58
CA ASN A 331 20.69 -41.33 18.03
C ASN A 331 21.84 -40.72 18.83
N VAL A 332 23.07 -40.79 18.33
CA VAL A 332 24.22 -40.13 18.97
C VAL A 332 23.97 -38.66 19.18
N HIS A 333 23.44 -37.97 18.16
CA HIS A 333 23.13 -36.55 18.29
C HIS A 333 21.93 -36.25 19.21
N ILE A 334 20.93 -37.14 19.26
CA ILE A 334 19.81 -37.06 20.21
C ILE A 334 20.32 -37.14 21.67
N GLU A 335 21.21 -38.10 21.96
CA GLU A 335 21.81 -38.28 23.27
C GLU A 335 22.65 -37.04 23.69
N LEU A 336 23.38 -36.47 22.75
CA LEU A 336 24.09 -35.20 22.91
C LEU A 336 23.22 -33.95 22.93
N LYS A 337 21.89 -34.08 22.81
CA LYS A 337 20.92 -32.99 22.72
C LYS A 337 21.16 -32.04 21.53
N LYS A 338 21.85 -32.50 20.49
CA LYS A 338 22.09 -31.77 19.23
C LYS A 338 20.96 -32.07 18.24
N TRP A 339 19.83 -31.41 18.44
CA TRP A 339 18.58 -31.70 17.76
C TRP A 339 18.62 -31.34 16.27
N GLY A 340 19.27 -30.24 15.89
CA GLY A 340 19.47 -29.83 14.49
C GLY A 340 20.32 -30.87 13.74
N ASN A 341 21.43 -31.32 14.34
CA ASN A 341 22.24 -32.39 13.76
C ASN A 341 21.47 -33.73 13.65
N ALA A 342 20.73 -34.08 14.70
CA ALA A 342 19.87 -35.29 14.65
C ALA A 342 18.85 -35.21 13.50
N LEU A 343 18.25 -34.03 13.32
CA LEU A 343 17.26 -33.80 12.26
C LEU A 343 17.87 -33.98 10.86
N VAL A 344 19.09 -33.53 10.63
CA VAL A 344 19.81 -33.74 9.36
C VAL A 344 19.85 -35.21 9.01
N TRP A 345 20.26 -36.07 9.95
CA TRP A 345 20.37 -37.51 9.72
C TRP A 345 19.00 -38.19 9.58
N LEU A 346 18.03 -37.79 10.38
CA LEU A 346 16.65 -38.31 10.27
C LEU A 346 16.00 -37.94 8.95
N LYS A 347 16.23 -36.75 8.41
CA LYS A 347 15.73 -36.34 7.09
C LYS A 347 16.40 -37.09 5.94
N GLN A 348 17.68 -37.43 6.06
CA GLN A 348 18.35 -38.34 5.11
C GLN A 348 17.72 -39.72 5.14
N LEU A 349 17.44 -40.26 6.34
CA LEU A 349 16.77 -41.56 6.49
C LEU A 349 15.34 -41.53 5.92
N GLU A 350 14.58 -40.44 6.18
CA GLU A 350 13.22 -40.25 5.67
C GLU A 350 13.19 -40.25 4.13
N SER A 351 14.17 -39.63 3.49
CA SER A 351 14.26 -39.57 2.03
C SER A 351 14.52 -40.91 1.35
N ILE A 352 15.03 -41.89 2.09
CA ILE A 352 15.29 -43.26 1.57
C ILE A 352 14.16 -44.21 1.97
N LYS A 353 13.78 -44.20 3.25
CA LYS A 353 12.81 -45.13 3.83
C LYS A 353 11.89 -44.44 4.81
N PRO A 354 10.82 -43.76 4.33
CA PRO A 354 9.90 -42.98 5.17
C PRO A 354 9.20 -43.83 6.26
N ASP A 355 8.99 -45.10 5.99
CA ASP A 355 8.34 -46.08 6.89
C ASP A 355 9.30 -46.74 7.90
N TYR A 356 10.55 -46.23 8.03
CA TYR A 356 11.52 -46.81 8.93
C TYR A 356 11.04 -46.77 10.40
N LYS A 357 11.11 -47.92 11.07
CA LYS A 357 10.57 -48.10 12.44
C LYS A 357 11.12 -47.05 13.41
N GLY A 358 10.24 -46.23 13.98
CA GLY A 358 10.58 -45.23 14.98
C GLY A 358 11.09 -43.90 14.41
N LEU A 359 11.19 -43.75 13.09
CA LEU A 359 11.64 -42.50 12.44
C LEU A 359 10.71 -41.34 12.75
N PHE A 360 9.40 -41.50 12.47
CA PHE A 360 8.40 -40.45 12.69
C PHE A 360 8.44 -39.87 14.11
N ARG A 361 8.46 -40.75 15.12
CA ARG A 361 8.54 -40.36 16.52
C ARG A 361 9.79 -39.52 16.83
N LYS A 362 10.94 -39.87 16.21
CA LYS A 362 12.19 -39.14 16.45
C LYS A 362 12.25 -37.81 15.70
N LEU A 363 11.69 -37.74 14.50
CA LEU A 363 11.51 -36.49 13.78
C LEU A 363 10.68 -35.51 14.60
N GLN A 364 9.51 -35.94 15.06
CA GLN A 364 8.67 -35.11 15.93
C GLN A 364 9.39 -34.66 17.20
N LEU A 365 10.10 -35.62 17.87
CA LEU A 365 10.87 -35.27 19.07
C LEU A 365 11.93 -34.22 18.79
N ALA A 366 12.70 -34.36 17.72
CA ALA A 366 13.74 -33.39 17.34
C ALA A 366 13.14 -32.02 17.03
N GLU A 367 12.09 -31.99 16.21
CA GLU A 367 11.37 -30.75 15.87
C GLU A 367 10.76 -30.06 17.09
N ASP A 368 10.12 -30.80 17.98
CA ASP A 368 9.54 -30.24 19.21
C ASP A 368 10.62 -29.67 20.15
N LYS A 369 11.77 -30.35 20.23
CA LYS A 369 12.88 -29.85 21.04
C LYS A 369 13.52 -28.60 20.45
N ILE A 370 13.65 -28.51 19.12
CA ILE A 370 14.11 -27.30 18.45
C ILE A 370 13.10 -26.17 18.69
N LYS A 371 11.81 -26.39 18.42
CA LYS A 371 10.75 -25.40 18.65
C LYS A 371 10.73 -24.90 20.09
N ARG A 372 10.89 -25.80 21.07
CA ARG A 372 10.97 -25.39 22.49
C ARG A 372 12.22 -24.58 22.83
N ARG A 373 13.36 -24.88 22.18
CA ARG A 373 14.63 -24.17 22.41
C ARG A 373 14.59 -22.73 21.87
N ILE A 374 14.01 -22.53 20.70
CA ILE A 374 13.99 -21.22 20.05
C ILE A 374 12.84 -20.33 20.53
N ARG A 375 11.74 -20.94 21.00
CA ARG A 375 10.58 -20.20 21.46
C ARG A 375 10.93 -19.40 22.71
N LYS A 376 10.87 -18.06 22.62
CA LYS A 376 11.13 -17.17 23.74
C LYS A 376 9.87 -17.02 24.59
N SER A 377 10.03 -17.13 25.91
CA SER A 377 8.95 -16.92 26.87
C SER A 377 9.10 -15.57 27.57
N ILE A 378 8.03 -14.79 27.55
CA ILE A 378 7.97 -13.43 28.09
C ILE A 378 6.92 -13.41 29.18
N ALA A 379 7.25 -12.86 30.34
CA ALA A 379 6.30 -12.61 31.40
C ALA A 379 6.25 -11.13 31.78
N VAL A 380 5.03 -10.63 31.98
CA VAL A 380 4.77 -9.25 32.40
C VAL A 380 4.42 -9.24 33.86
N PHE A 381 5.19 -8.53 34.68
CA PHE A 381 4.83 -8.25 36.07
C PHE A 381 3.91 -7.04 36.18
N ASP A 382 3.22 -6.92 37.34
CA ASP A 382 2.45 -5.73 37.62
C ASP A 382 3.41 -4.53 37.69
N PHE A 383 3.04 -3.44 37.05
CA PHE A 383 3.83 -2.23 37.07
C PHE A 383 3.66 -1.51 38.39
N SER A 384 4.66 -0.81 38.85
CA SER A 384 4.48 0.13 39.95
C SER A 384 3.46 1.22 39.56
N TYR A 385 2.88 1.88 40.53
CA TYR A 385 1.78 2.80 40.30
C TYR A 385 1.99 4.13 41.06
N PRO A 386 1.46 5.25 40.55
CA PRO A 386 1.46 6.52 41.27
C PRO A 386 0.51 6.43 42.51
N ILE A 387 0.82 7.19 43.53
CA ILE A 387 0.10 7.19 44.82
C ILE A 387 -1.42 7.40 44.65
N ASP A 388 -1.79 8.18 43.65
CA ASP A 388 -3.18 8.57 43.38
C ASP A 388 -4.01 7.49 42.68
N ASN A 389 -3.39 6.43 42.11
CA ASN A 389 -4.12 5.38 41.39
C ASN A 389 -3.48 4.00 41.55
N LYS A 390 -3.87 3.30 42.57
CA LYS A 390 -3.33 2.00 42.96
C LYS A 390 -3.56 0.87 41.94
N ASP A 391 -4.57 0.98 41.11
CA ASP A 391 -4.91 -0.03 40.10
C ASP A 391 -4.22 0.18 38.74
N ALA A 392 -3.61 1.34 38.50
CA ALA A 392 -3.03 1.71 37.22
C ALA A 392 -2.00 0.67 36.72
N GLY A 393 -1.07 0.24 37.58
CA GLY A 393 -0.05 -0.74 37.23
C GLY A 393 -0.63 -2.08 36.79
N ARG A 394 -1.65 -2.56 37.51
CA ARG A 394 -2.37 -3.80 37.19
C ARG A 394 -3.16 -3.69 35.88
N ILE A 395 -3.84 -2.57 35.66
CA ILE A 395 -4.61 -2.32 34.43
C ILE A 395 -3.68 -2.35 33.22
N ILE A 396 -2.57 -1.62 33.28
CA ILE A 396 -1.60 -1.54 32.19
C ILE A 396 -0.98 -2.90 31.92
N ALA A 397 -0.53 -3.63 32.96
CA ALA A 397 0.04 -4.97 32.82
C ALA A 397 -0.96 -5.94 32.17
N SER A 398 -2.22 -5.96 32.62
CA SER A 398 -3.25 -6.83 32.04
C SER A 398 -3.57 -6.51 30.57
N LYS A 399 -3.67 -5.22 30.22
CA LYS A 399 -3.86 -4.80 28.82
C LYS A 399 -2.65 -5.15 27.97
N LEU A 400 -1.44 -4.99 28.50
CA LEU A 400 -0.18 -5.34 27.82
C LEU A 400 -0.11 -6.84 27.52
N VAL A 401 -0.41 -7.70 28.50
CA VAL A 401 -0.47 -9.16 28.29
C VAL A 401 -1.50 -9.50 27.21
N THR A 402 -2.69 -8.90 27.27
CA THR A 402 -3.74 -9.13 26.27
C THR A 402 -3.28 -8.74 24.86
N PHE A 403 -2.68 -7.58 24.71
CA PHE A 403 -2.19 -7.10 23.41
C PHE A 403 -1.04 -7.96 22.89
N LEU A 404 -0.06 -8.27 23.73
CA LEU A 404 1.06 -9.14 23.38
C LEU A 404 0.56 -10.54 22.97
N SER A 405 -0.34 -11.14 23.73
CA SER A 405 -0.90 -12.48 23.43
C SER A 405 -1.65 -12.52 22.09
N LYS A 406 -2.30 -11.41 21.71
CA LYS A 406 -3.03 -11.30 20.43
C LYS A 406 -2.10 -11.11 19.24
N ASN A 407 -0.97 -10.43 19.42
CA ASN A 407 -0.10 -9.98 18.32
C ASN A 407 1.29 -10.66 18.31
N ALA A 408 1.59 -11.51 19.28
CA ALA A 408 2.84 -12.26 19.32
C ALA A 408 2.91 -13.28 18.19
N SER A 409 4.07 -13.38 17.56
CA SER A 409 4.39 -14.42 16.59
C SER A 409 4.58 -15.80 17.27
N GLY A 410 4.56 -16.89 16.49
CA GLY A 410 4.60 -18.25 17.02
C GLY A 410 5.91 -18.63 17.76
N ASP A 411 6.96 -17.85 17.60
CA ASP A 411 8.25 -17.96 18.31
C ASP A 411 8.24 -17.32 19.70
N LEU A 412 7.18 -16.53 20.02
CA LEU A 412 7.00 -15.93 21.34
C LEU A 412 5.89 -16.63 22.13
N LYS A 413 6.13 -16.85 23.41
CA LYS A 413 5.16 -17.38 24.37
C LYS A 413 4.93 -16.35 25.46
N ILE A 414 3.76 -15.75 25.50
CA ILE A 414 3.37 -14.85 26.56
C ILE A 414 2.84 -15.68 27.74
N ILE A 415 3.41 -15.46 28.93
CA ILE A 415 3.01 -16.13 30.16
C ILE A 415 1.83 -15.38 30.74
N GLU A 416 0.74 -16.10 30.97
CA GLU A 416 -0.49 -15.54 31.56
C GLU A 416 -0.24 -15.10 33.01
N ARG A 417 -0.89 -14.01 33.38
CA ARG A 417 -0.72 -13.36 34.65
C ARG A 417 -1.10 -14.24 35.84
N GLU A 418 -2.20 -15.02 35.70
CA GLU A 418 -2.67 -15.95 36.75
C GLU A 418 -1.60 -16.99 37.06
N ASN A 419 -0.92 -17.50 36.03
CA ASN A 419 0.19 -18.45 36.20
C ASN A 419 1.36 -17.81 36.95
N LEU A 420 1.64 -16.54 36.68
CA LEU A 420 2.70 -15.80 37.36
C LEU A 420 2.37 -15.52 38.82
N GLN A 421 1.14 -15.10 39.12
CA GLN A 421 0.68 -14.82 40.47
C GLN A 421 0.62 -16.09 41.34
N SER A 422 0.21 -17.23 40.79
CA SER A 422 0.22 -18.50 41.52
C SER A 422 1.65 -18.87 41.94
N ILE A 423 2.64 -18.65 41.07
CA ILE A 423 4.05 -18.90 41.32
C ILE A 423 4.59 -17.99 42.44
N LEU A 424 4.27 -16.69 42.36
CA LEU A 424 4.67 -15.72 43.40
C LEU A 424 4.09 -16.07 44.76
N LYS A 425 2.83 -16.54 44.82
CA LYS A 425 2.18 -17.03 46.03
C LYS A 425 2.87 -18.29 46.58
N GLU A 426 3.16 -19.28 45.70
CA GLU A 426 3.88 -20.52 46.11
C GLU A 426 5.24 -20.22 46.69
N MET A 427 5.92 -19.16 46.19
CA MET A 427 7.23 -18.74 46.71
C MET A 427 7.13 -17.86 47.98
N GLN A 428 5.92 -17.60 48.50
CA GLN A 428 5.68 -16.68 49.61
C GLN A 428 6.24 -15.26 49.39
N LEU A 429 6.36 -14.85 48.14
CA LEU A 429 6.92 -13.56 47.73
C LEU A 429 5.77 -12.54 47.58
N GLY A 430 5.69 -11.72 48.59
CA GLY A 430 5.03 -10.42 48.70
C GLY A 430 3.63 -10.20 48.09
N GLN A 431 2.73 -9.73 48.95
CA GLN A 431 1.33 -9.32 48.59
C GLN A 431 1.27 -8.05 47.70
N THR A 432 2.40 -7.42 47.37
CA THR A 432 2.45 -6.11 46.70
C THR A 432 2.49 -6.18 45.15
N GLY A 433 2.74 -7.36 44.57
CA GLY A 433 2.83 -7.52 43.11
C GLY A 433 4.11 -6.92 42.48
N LEU A 434 4.89 -6.18 43.24
CA LEU A 434 6.16 -5.59 42.82
C LEU A 434 7.29 -6.57 43.12
N VAL A 435 8.03 -6.95 42.08
CA VAL A 435 9.08 -7.97 42.16
C VAL A 435 10.42 -7.33 41.79
N ASP A 436 11.41 -7.48 42.69
CA ASP A 436 12.77 -7.08 42.38
C ASP A 436 13.45 -8.03 41.35
N ILE A 437 14.57 -7.58 40.76
CA ILE A 437 15.29 -8.31 39.72
C ILE A 437 15.75 -9.69 40.18
N ASP A 438 16.21 -9.84 41.44
CA ASP A 438 16.74 -11.12 41.92
C ASP A 438 15.60 -12.13 42.16
N THR A 439 14.47 -11.68 42.61
CA THR A 439 13.25 -12.48 42.71
C THR A 439 12.73 -12.89 41.32
N ALA A 440 12.71 -11.97 40.36
CA ALA A 440 12.36 -12.25 38.97
C ALA A 440 13.30 -13.33 38.38
N LYS A 441 14.59 -13.25 38.60
CA LYS A 441 15.59 -14.26 38.19
C LYS A 441 15.28 -15.65 38.75
N ARG A 442 14.94 -15.74 40.04
CA ARG A 442 14.61 -17.04 40.67
C ARG A 442 13.35 -17.65 40.04
N VAL A 443 12.30 -16.86 39.87
CA VAL A 443 11.05 -17.29 39.21
C VAL A 443 11.32 -17.74 37.80
N GLY A 444 12.07 -16.98 37.02
CA GLY A 444 12.37 -17.28 35.63
C GLY A 444 13.16 -18.58 35.46
N LYS A 445 14.19 -18.81 36.26
CA LYS A 445 14.98 -20.05 36.25
C LYS A 445 14.13 -21.27 36.58
N MET A 446 13.19 -21.15 37.52
CA MET A 446 12.32 -22.26 37.93
C MET A 446 11.28 -22.62 36.87
N ARG A 447 10.83 -21.69 36.05
CA ARG A 447 9.73 -21.88 35.09
C ARG A 447 10.13 -21.73 33.62
N GLY A 448 11.41 -21.50 33.35
CA GLY A 448 11.92 -21.37 31.98
C GLY A 448 11.36 -20.13 31.27
N ILE A 449 11.28 -19.00 31.98
CA ILE A 449 10.95 -17.70 31.41
C ILE A 449 12.26 -17.04 30.96
N ASP A 450 12.30 -16.60 29.69
CA ASP A 450 13.49 -16.01 29.11
C ASP A 450 13.63 -14.53 29.42
N THR A 451 12.50 -13.78 29.40
CA THR A 451 12.49 -12.33 29.54
C THR A 451 11.35 -11.87 30.44
N PHE A 452 11.63 -10.94 31.33
CA PHE A 452 10.64 -10.22 32.11
C PHE A 452 10.43 -8.82 31.58
N ILE A 453 9.17 -8.39 31.64
CA ILE A 453 8.78 -7.00 31.46
C ILE A 453 8.46 -6.43 32.83
N LEU A 454 9.23 -5.44 33.25
CA LEU A 454 9.05 -4.66 34.46
C LEU A 454 8.78 -3.21 34.06
N GLY A 455 7.98 -2.49 34.83
CA GLY A 455 7.73 -1.09 34.49
C GLY A 455 7.07 -0.29 35.61
N ASP A 456 7.02 1.02 35.37
CA ASP A 456 6.48 2.00 36.30
C ASP A 456 5.45 2.86 35.56
N VAL A 457 4.28 3.04 36.15
CA VAL A 457 3.28 3.99 35.64
C VAL A 457 3.59 5.34 36.28
N LEU A 458 4.19 6.24 35.50
CA LEU A 458 4.60 7.55 35.99
C LEU A 458 3.43 8.52 36.09
N HIS A 459 2.52 8.46 35.11
CA HIS A 459 1.30 9.26 35.09
C HIS A 459 0.11 8.43 34.59
N PHE A 460 -1.04 8.56 35.28
CA PHE A 460 -2.30 7.91 34.91
C PHE A 460 -3.48 8.73 35.47
N SER A 461 -3.93 9.72 34.72
CA SER A 461 -4.96 10.63 35.19
C SER A 461 -5.86 11.14 34.05
N SER A 462 -7.11 11.43 34.42
CA SER A 462 -8.03 12.18 33.57
C SER A 462 -8.70 13.25 34.40
N LYS A 463 -8.86 14.43 33.86
CA LYS A 463 -9.53 15.56 34.54
C LYS A 463 -10.44 16.29 33.56
N SER A 464 -11.66 16.51 34.00
CA SER A 464 -12.60 17.38 33.31
C SER A 464 -12.55 18.80 33.90
N LYS A 465 -12.67 19.78 33.04
CA LYS A 465 -12.79 21.17 33.44
C LYS A 465 -13.88 21.84 32.62
N ASN A 466 -14.89 22.40 33.33
CA ASN A 466 -15.93 23.19 32.72
C ASN A 466 -15.56 24.67 32.79
N TYR A 467 -15.82 25.38 31.70
CA TYR A 467 -15.66 26.84 31.54
C TYR A 467 -17.05 27.42 31.23
N PRO A 468 -17.87 27.67 32.27
CA PRO A 468 -19.17 28.27 32.06
C PRO A 468 -19.07 29.69 31.59
N SER A 469 -20.01 30.14 30.78
CA SER A 469 -20.19 31.48 30.28
C SER A 469 -21.67 31.81 30.13
N THR A 470 -22.01 33.05 29.89
CA THR A 470 -23.39 33.46 29.64
C THR A 470 -23.45 34.33 28.39
N ASN A 471 -24.44 34.08 27.56
CA ASN A 471 -24.73 34.90 26.40
C ASN A 471 -26.08 35.57 26.56
N THR A 472 -26.23 36.78 25.94
CA THR A 472 -27.47 37.51 25.93
C THR A 472 -27.95 37.74 24.53
N VAL A 473 -29.21 37.41 24.27
CA VAL A 473 -29.87 37.65 22.98
C VAL A 473 -31.02 38.62 23.14
N ARG A 474 -31.13 39.55 22.22
CA ARG A 474 -32.25 40.52 22.16
C ARG A 474 -33.33 39.96 21.25
N VAL A 475 -34.48 39.68 21.82
CA VAL A 475 -35.61 39.09 21.09
C VAL A 475 -36.76 40.12 21.06
N GLN A 476 -37.37 40.26 19.91
CA GLN A 476 -38.60 41.00 19.79
C GLN A 476 -39.73 40.12 20.37
N ILE A 477 -40.34 40.61 21.43
CA ILE A 477 -41.42 39.88 22.13
C ILE A 477 -42.79 40.40 21.80
N ASP A 478 -42.86 41.64 21.36
CA ASP A 478 -44.13 42.31 21.07
C ASP A 478 -43.90 43.46 20.08
N THR A 479 -45.01 44.05 19.62
CA THR A 479 -45.00 45.25 18.78
C THR A 479 -45.97 46.25 19.38
N ARG A 480 -45.44 47.37 19.83
CA ARG A 480 -46.25 48.44 20.42
C ARG A 480 -46.58 49.48 19.38
N THR A 481 -47.86 49.79 19.27
CA THR A 481 -48.35 50.82 18.39
C THR A 481 -48.20 52.19 19.10
N GLU A 482 -47.41 53.07 18.51
CA GLU A 482 -47.25 54.44 19.03
C GLU A 482 -47.68 55.49 17.99
N SER A 483 -48.02 56.67 18.46
CA SER A 483 -48.28 57.81 17.54
C SER A 483 -47.07 58.06 16.67
N ASN A 484 -47.28 58.28 15.38
CA ASN A 484 -46.21 58.59 14.44
C ASN A 484 -45.77 60.06 14.56
N PRO A 485 -44.52 60.28 15.00
CA PRO A 485 -44.04 61.69 15.12
C PRO A 485 -44.05 62.48 13.79
N ASP A 486 -43.93 61.75 12.67
CA ASP A 486 -43.96 62.36 11.35
C ASP A 486 -45.40 62.74 10.96
N PHE A 487 -46.41 61.99 11.39
CA PHE A 487 -47.80 62.41 11.27
C PHE A 487 -48.13 63.60 12.13
N GLU A 488 -47.65 63.67 13.38
CA GLU A 488 -47.86 64.81 14.24
C GLU A 488 -47.20 66.07 13.69
N ARG A 489 -45.98 65.96 13.14
CA ARG A 489 -45.31 67.11 12.45
C ARG A 489 -46.06 67.53 11.20
N TRP A 490 -46.51 66.53 10.40
CA TRP A 490 -47.30 66.81 9.20
C TRP A 490 -48.58 67.50 9.54
N ARG A 491 -49.30 67.06 10.60
CA ARG A 491 -50.54 67.68 11.07
C ARG A 491 -50.39 69.15 11.54
N ILE A 492 -49.27 69.46 12.17
CA ILE A 492 -48.99 70.87 12.59
C ILE A 492 -48.81 71.80 11.38
N VAL A 493 -48.20 71.28 10.32
CA VAL A 493 -47.95 72.08 9.08
C VAL A 493 -49.22 72.17 8.21
N ASN A 494 -50.03 71.11 8.17
CA ASN A 494 -51.23 70.99 7.36
C ASN A 494 -52.47 71.04 8.27
N THR A 495 -52.80 72.28 8.80
CA THR A 495 -53.88 72.47 9.76
C THR A 495 -55.26 72.19 9.20
N TYR A 496 -55.47 72.34 7.85
CA TYR A 496 -56.70 72.02 7.13
C TYR A 496 -56.38 71.33 5.83
N PRO A 497 -56.06 70.08 5.87
CA PRO A 497 -55.62 69.31 4.69
C PRO A 497 -56.77 68.97 3.76
N THR A 498 -56.54 69.02 2.46
CA THR A 498 -57.45 68.46 1.44
C THR A 498 -57.47 66.94 1.44
N GLU A 499 -58.49 66.31 0.79
CA GLU A 499 -58.55 64.87 0.70
C GLU A 499 -57.34 64.22 0.01
N GLU A 500 -56.71 64.89 -0.95
CA GLU A 500 -55.49 64.43 -1.61
C GLU A 500 -54.28 64.52 -0.71
N GLU A 501 -54.17 65.57 0.08
CA GLU A 501 -53.09 65.72 1.08
C GLU A 501 -53.26 64.67 2.21
N MET A 502 -54.48 64.41 2.64
CA MET A 502 -54.73 63.32 3.64
C MET A 502 -54.35 61.90 3.13
N LYS A 503 -54.51 61.66 1.83
CA LYS A 503 -54.05 60.38 1.24
C LYS A 503 -52.53 60.25 1.15
N ALA A 504 -51.81 61.38 1.12
CA ALA A 504 -50.37 61.42 1.11
C ALA A 504 -49.75 61.60 2.52
N ALA A 505 -50.58 61.66 3.56
CA ALA A 505 -50.13 61.84 4.93
C ALA A 505 -49.36 60.57 5.43
N PRO A 506 -48.33 60.73 6.24
CA PRO A 506 -47.74 59.61 6.96
C PRO A 506 -48.78 58.86 7.78
N PRO A 507 -48.66 57.54 8.02
CA PRO A 507 -49.61 56.81 8.83
C PRO A 507 -49.68 57.38 10.27
N MET A 508 -50.92 57.51 10.82
CA MET A 508 -51.14 58.09 12.14
C MET A 508 -50.43 57.34 13.26
N LYS A 509 -50.22 56.05 13.08
CA LYS A 509 -49.58 55.15 14.02
C LYS A 509 -48.50 54.36 13.38
N ILE A 510 -47.41 54.17 14.09
CA ILE A 510 -46.32 53.28 13.70
C ILE A 510 -46.16 52.16 14.70
N GLU A 511 -45.77 50.99 14.19
CA GLU A 511 -45.45 49.87 15.01
C GLU A 511 -43.97 49.88 15.38
N LYS A 512 -43.70 49.90 16.68
CA LYS A 512 -42.35 49.81 17.23
C LYS A 512 -42.13 48.44 17.87
N PRO A 513 -41.08 47.74 17.50
CA PRO A 513 -40.76 46.45 18.11
C PRO A 513 -40.35 46.66 19.57
N VAL A 514 -40.93 45.84 20.45
CA VAL A 514 -40.54 45.75 21.87
C VAL A 514 -39.58 44.59 22.02
N TYR A 515 -38.41 44.91 22.52
CA TYR A 515 -37.36 43.91 22.73
C TYR A 515 -37.20 43.58 24.21
N LYS A 516 -36.92 42.28 24.46
CA LYS A 516 -36.50 41.76 25.78
C LYS A 516 -35.15 41.08 25.65
N LEU A 517 -34.28 41.31 26.58
CA LEU A 517 -33.01 40.62 26.70
C LEU A 517 -33.23 39.28 27.46
N PHE A 518 -32.82 38.23 26.83
CA PHE A 518 -32.78 36.89 27.43
C PHE A 518 -31.32 36.50 27.60
N THR A 519 -30.93 36.18 28.82
CA THR A 519 -29.62 35.66 29.17
C THR A 519 -29.72 34.15 29.31
N TYR A 520 -28.79 33.41 28.71
CA TYR A 520 -28.74 31.96 28.78
C TYR A 520 -27.30 31.49 29.03
N GLU A 521 -27.22 30.33 29.68
CA GLU A 521 -25.94 29.70 29.98
C GLU A 521 -25.38 29.03 28.76
N THR A 522 -24.10 29.21 28.55
CA THR A 522 -23.26 28.54 27.56
C THR A 522 -22.01 28.07 28.27
N GLY A 523 -21.27 27.19 27.64
CA GLY A 523 -19.98 26.80 28.21
C GLY A 523 -19.22 25.85 27.31
N THR A 524 -17.98 25.65 27.67
CA THR A 524 -17.11 24.63 27.07
C THR A 524 -16.62 23.69 28.15
N THR A 525 -16.85 22.40 27.99
CA THR A 525 -16.24 21.40 28.86
C THR A 525 -15.07 20.73 28.13
N LYS A 526 -13.95 20.58 28.83
CA LYS A 526 -12.73 19.91 28.31
C LYS A 526 -12.34 18.78 29.23
N ILE A 527 -12.13 17.60 28.67
CA ILE A 527 -11.52 16.46 29.34
C ILE A 527 -10.09 16.32 28.84
N MET A 528 -9.15 16.16 29.75
CA MET A 528 -7.74 15.92 29.43
C MET A 528 -7.26 14.69 30.19
N SER A 529 -6.86 13.68 29.46
CA SER A 529 -6.22 12.47 29.97
C SER A 529 -4.74 12.48 29.70
N PHE A 530 -3.95 11.98 30.64
CA PHE A 530 -2.51 11.83 30.52
C PHE A 530 -2.08 10.45 31.02
N VAL A 531 -1.31 9.72 30.19
CA VAL A 531 -0.72 8.42 30.51
C VAL A 531 0.75 8.45 30.18
N GLU A 532 1.58 7.97 31.12
CA GLU A 532 3.02 7.82 30.91
C GLU A 532 3.49 6.52 31.58
N ILE A 533 4.17 5.69 30.79
CA ILE A 533 4.58 4.34 31.15
C ILE A 533 6.09 4.20 30.84
N ALA A 534 6.89 3.98 31.87
CA ALA A 534 8.28 3.54 31.72
C ALA A 534 8.33 2.02 31.84
N TYR A 535 9.14 1.36 31.02
CA TYR A 535 9.27 -0.08 31.04
C TYR A 535 10.65 -0.55 30.62
N LYS A 536 11.00 -1.76 31.05
CA LYS A 536 12.28 -2.41 30.71
C LYS A 536 12.09 -3.91 30.50
N LEU A 537 12.89 -4.46 29.60
CA LEU A 537 13.03 -5.88 29.37
C LEU A 537 14.28 -6.38 30.08
N VAL A 538 14.13 -7.39 30.90
CA VAL A 538 15.24 -7.96 31.70
C VAL A 538 15.42 -9.42 31.31
N GLU A 539 16.64 -9.80 30.92
CA GLU A 539 16.98 -11.19 30.66
C GLU A 539 17.04 -11.98 31.96
N THR A 540 16.33 -13.08 32.03
CA THR A 540 16.18 -13.88 33.25
C THR A 540 17.51 -14.50 33.72
N MET A 541 18.36 -14.95 32.80
CA MET A 541 19.59 -15.64 33.15
C MET A 541 20.66 -14.72 33.70
N THR A 542 20.85 -13.57 33.09
CA THR A 542 21.91 -12.58 33.47
C THR A 542 21.37 -11.51 34.40
N GLY A 543 20.10 -11.16 34.28
CA GLY A 543 19.47 -10.02 34.94
C GLY A 543 19.80 -8.68 34.30
N GLU A 544 20.35 -8.70 33.10
CA GLU A 544 20.69 -7.50 32.35
C GLU A 544 19.46 -6.87 31.71
N ASN A 545 19.41 -5.55 31.68
CA ASN A 545 18.43 -4.83 30.93
C ASN A 545 18.80 -4.90 29.45
N ILE A 546 17.99 -5.62 28.64
CA ILE A 546 18.20 -5.72 27.19
C ILE A 546 17.56 -4.58 26.42
N PHE A 547 16.56 -3.95 27.04
CA PHE A 547 15.87 -2.81 26.45
C PHE A 547 15.13 -2.01 27.53
N ALA A 548 15.09 -0.69 27.42
CA ALA A 548 14.26 0.18 28.27
C ALA A 548 13.78 1.39 27.47
N ASP A 549 12.54 1.80 27.72
CA ASP A 549 11.92 2.93 27.02
C ASP A 549 10.78 3.54 27.86
N THR A 550 10.32 4.73 27.47
CA THR A 550 9.19 5.42 28.11
C THR A 550 8.24 5.91 27.04
N VAL A 551 6.98 5.56 27.20
CA VAL A 551 5.89 5.98 26.30
C VAL A 551 4.93 6.90 27.06
N SER A 552 4.70 8.08 26.51
CA SER A 552 3.75 9.04 27.09
C SER A 552 2.72 9.53 26.05
N GLY A 553 1.61 10.05 26.53
CA GLY A 553 0.61 10.65 25.67
C GLY A 553 -0.43 11.46 26.41
N LYS A 554 -1.07 12.38 25.67
CA LYS A 554 -2.21 13.19 26.14
C LYS A 554 -3.35 13.02 25.15
N LEU A 555 -4.56 12.92 25.66
CA LEU A 555 -5.78 12.91 24.85
C LEU A 555 -6.78 13.91 25.42
N GLY A 556 -7.17 14.88 24.59
CA GLY A 556 -8.17 15.87 24.94
C GLY A 556 -9.45 15.67 24.17
N LYS A 557 -10.58 15.82 24.86
CA LYS A 557 -11.91 15.95 24.27
C LYS A 557 -12.52 17.26 24.75
N LYS A 558 -13.21 17.98 23.89
CA LYS A 558 -13.95 19.17 24.25
C LYS A 558 -15.30 19.17 23.56
N ASP A 559 -16.24 19.79 24.23
CA ASP A 559 -17.54 20.04 23.67
C ASP A 559 -18.10 21.37 24.21
N ASP A 560 -18.86 22.07 23.36
CA ASP A 560 -19.50 23.31 23.70
C ASP A 560 -20.98 23.01 23.93
N TYR A 561 -21.60 23.67 24.93
CA TYR A 561 -23.01 23.49 25.23
C TYR A 561 -23.70 24.82 25.44
N HIS A 562 -25.01 24.87 25.23
CA HIS A 562 -25.82 26.02 25.60
C HIS A 562 -27.28 25.61 25.87
N HIS A 563 -27.91 26.35 26.80
CA HIS A 563 -29.32 26.19 27.06
C HIS A 563 -30.16 26.81 25.94
N GLY A 564 -31.31 26.19 25.67
CA GLY A 564 -32.24 26.64 24.65
C GLY A 564 -33.06 27.85 25.12
N ILE A 565 -33.39 28.76 24.20
CA ILE A 565 -34.36 29.83 24.40
C ILE A 565 -35.42 29.74 23.28
N PRO A 566 -36.58 29.12 23.56
CA PRO A 566 -37.61 28.98 22.53
C PRO A 566 -38.08 30.35 21.98
N ALA A 567 -38.15 31.37 22.82
CA ALA A 567 -38.53 32.72 22.41
C ALA A 567 -37.58 33.36 21.39
N ALA A 568 -36.32 32.92 21.34
CA ALA A 568 -35.30 33.39 20.38
C ALA A 568 -35.07 32.39 19.25
N ASN A 569 -35.82 31.26 19.18
CA ASN A 569 -35.60 30.13 18.29
C ASN A 569 -34.18 29.55 18.44
N ILE A 570 -33.61 29.62 19.63
CA ILE A 570 -32.35 28.98 19.97
C ILE A 570 -32.69 27.59 20.52
N LYS A 571 -32.26 26.54 19.83
CA LYS A 571 -32.41 25.16 20.31
C LYS A 571 -31.39 24.92 21.41
N GLU A 572 -31.70 24.00 22.30
CA GLU A 572 -30.76 23.52 23.30
C GLU A 572 -29.68 22.65 22.61
N ASP A 573 -28.45 22.82 23.05
CA ASP A 573 -27.29 22.04 22.64
C ASP A 573 -26.69 21.42 23.91
N PRO A 574 -27.09 20.16 24.24
CA PRO A 574 -26.63 19.51 25.45
C PRO A 574 -25.17 19.09 25.33
N LEU A 575 -24.51 18.98 26.49
CA LEU A 575 -23.14 18.49 26.56
C LEU A 575 -23.03 17.01 26.11
N GLU A 576 -22.28 16.74 25.04
CA GLU A 576 -22.06 15.39 24.48
C GLU A 576 -20.59 14.98 24.60
N LEU A 577 -20.11 14.73 25.81
CA LEU A 577 -18.77 14.23 26.07
C LEU A 577 -18.78 12.81 26.62
N PRO A 578 -17.81 11.97 26.21
CA PRO A 578 -17.60 10.67 26.85
C PRO A 578 -17.19 10.85 28.32
N ALA A 579 -17.37 9.82 29.14
CA ALA A 579 -16.89 9.87 30.52
C ALA A 579 -15.35 10.00 30.59
N GLU A 580 -14.83 10.63 31.65
CA GLU A 580 -13.38 10.76 31.87
C GLU A 580 -12.64 9.41 31.78
N VAL A 581 -13.27 8.35 32.33
CA VAL A 581 -12.73 7.00 32.31
C VAL A 581 -12.63 6.43 30.89
N GLU A 582 -13.55 6.77 30.00
CA GLU A 582 -13.53 6.31 28.61
C GLU A 582 -12.41 6.97 27.81
N VAL A 583 -12.19 8.26 28.03
CA VAL A 583 -11.08 8.99 27.40
C VAL A 583 -9.74 8.45 27.90
N LEU A 584 -9.63 8.19 29.21
CA LEU A 584 -8.43 7.60 29.81
C LEU A 584 -8.20 6.18 29.30
N ASP A 585 -9.25 5.37 29.18
CA ASP A 585 -9.15 4.00 28.68
C ASP A 585 -8.71 3.98 27.21
N THR A 586 -9.25 4.87 26.39
CA THR A 586 -8.85 5.04 24.99
C THR A 586 -7.36 5.37 24.87
N LEU A 587 -6.89 6.35 25.63
CA LEU A 587 -5.47 6.72 25.65
C LEU A 587 -4.59 5.59 26.18
N THR A 588 -5.03 4.88 27.22
CA THR A 588 -4.32 3.75 27.80
C THR A 588 -4.13 2.64 26.79
N ASN A 589 -5.19 2.29 26.04
CA ASN A 589 -5.12 1.28 24.98
C ASN A 589 -4.11 1.67 23.89
N GLN A 590 -4.08 2.94 23.49
CA GLN A 590 -3.09 3.45 22.51
C GLN A 590 -1.66 3.31 23.06
N LYS A 591 -1.41 3.77 24.30
CA LYS A 591 -0.06 3.74 24.86
C LYS A 591 0.42 2.33 25.18
N VAL A 592 -0.45 1.45 25.65
CA VAL A 592 -0.14 0.02 25.83
C VAL A 592 0.16 -0.64 24.48
N SER A 593 -0.57 -0.28 23.42
CA SER A 593 -0.25 -0.73 22.07
C SER A 593 1.15 -0.30 21.63
N ASP A 594 1.52 0.96 21.85
CA ASP A 594 2.86 1.49 21.53
C ASP A 594 3.95 0.71 22.28
N VAL A 595 3.78 0.49 23.59
CA VAL A 595 4.69 -0.33 24.43
C VAL A 595 4.81 -1.74 23.86
N ALA A 596 3.69 -2.39 23.57
CA ALA A 596 3.67 -3.75 23.05
C ALA A 596 4.37 -3.88 21.70
N LEU A 597 4.11 -2.93 20.77
CA LEU A 597 4.76 -2.92 19.46
C LEU A 597 6.28 -2.74 19.57
N ASN A 598 6.75 -1.86 20.46
CA ASN A 598 8.19 -1.69 20.72
C ASN A 598 8.82 -2.99 21.27
N ILE A 599 8.11 -3.68 22.18
CA ILE A 599 8.56 -4.96 22.70
C ILE A 599 8.62 -6.01 21.59
N LEU A 600 7.55 -6.17 20.81
CA LEU A 600 7.50 -7.15 19.72
C LEU A 600 8.58 -6.88 18.67
N LYS A 601 8.84 -5.61 18.36
CA LYS A 601 9.91 -5.21 17.44
C LYS A 601 11.29 -5.69 17.89
N HIS A 602 11.57 -5.75 19.19
CA HIS A 602 12.82 -6.25 19.72
C HIS A 602 13.05 -7.74 19.38
N PHE A 603 11.95 -8.52 19.24
CA PHE A 603 12.01 -9.95 18.93
C PHE A 603 11.81 -10.27 17.44
N GLN A 604 11.63 -9.27 16.57
CA GLN A 604 11.31 -9.48 15.16
C GLN A 604 12.39 -10.23 14.36
N SER A 605 13.66 -10.08 14.73
CA SER A 605 14.79 -10.59 13.94
C SER A 605 15.61 -11.66 14.67
N LEU A 606 14.95 -12.54 15.43
CA LEU A 606 15.63 -13.63 16.15
C LEU A 606 16.27 -14.63 15.17
N GLU A 607 15.69 -14.86 13.99
CA GLU A 607 16.30 -15.68 12.95
C GLU A 607 17.70 -15.21 12.56
N LEU A 608 17.91 -13.89 12.51
CA LEU A 608 19.23 -13.30 12.24
C LEU A 608 20.19 -13.54 13.39
N VAL A 609 19.73 -13.47 14.63
CA VAL A 609 20.54 -13.76 15.82
C VAL A 609 21.01 -15.20 15.80
N TYR A 610 20.14 -16.16 15.53
CA TYR A 610 20.48 -17.58 15.42
C TYR A 610 21.43 -17.86 14.25
N PHE A 611 21.18 -17.23 13.09
CA PHE A 611 22.09 -17.32 11.95
C PHE A 611 23.49 -16.83 12.28
N ASN A 612 23.60 -15.63 12.89
CA ASN A 612 24.88 -15.04 13.28
C ASN A 612 25.61 -15.90 14.33
N GLU A 613 24.89 -16.53 15.26
CA GLU A 613 25.51 -17.50 16.18
C GLU A 613 26.05 -18.73 15.42
N GLY A 614 25.31 -19.22 14.40
CA GLY A 614 25.80 -20.25 13.49
C GLY A 614 27.11 -19.85 12.81
N GLU A 615 27.18 -18.65 12.24
CA GLU A 615 28.39 -18.09 11.61
C GLU A 615 29.57 -17.98 12.59
N LYS A 616 29.29 -17.54 13.82
CA LYS A 616 30.30 -17.46 14.89
C LYS A 616 30.87 -18.82 15.28
N GLN A 617 30.01 -19.85 15.38
CA GLN A 617 30.42 -21.20 15.65
C GLN A 617 31.22 -21.81 14.49
N LEU A 618 30.81 -21.49 13.24
CA LEU A 618 31.52 -21.90 12.03
C LEU A 618 32.95 -21.30 12.00
N LYS A 619 33.11 -20.03 12.25
CA LYS A 619 34.42 -19.36 12.36
C LYS A 619 35.32 -20.02 13.40
N ARG A 620 34.74 -20.58 14.47
CA ARG A 620 35.43 -21.36 15.52
C ARG A 620 35.64 -22.83 15.15
N ARG A 621 35.30 -23.23 13.93
CA ARG A 621 35.35 -24.64 13.42
C ARG A 621 34.53 -25.62 14.27
N ARG A 622 33.48 -25.14 14.95
CA ARG A 622 32.53 -25.93 15.73
C ARG A 622 31.32 -26.29 14.87
N TYR A 623 31.55 -27.13 13.88
CA TYR A 623 30.57 -27.39 12.80
C TYR A 623 29.22 -27.88 13.30
N GLU A 624 29.19 -28.81 14.27
CA GLU A 624 27.93 -29.30 14.83
C GLU A 624 27.12 -28.20 15.54
N ASN A 625 27.82 -27.27 16.25
CA ASN A 625 27.15 -26.13 16.89
C ASN A 625 26.68 -25.09 15.85
N ALA A 626 27.41 -24.94 14.75
CA ALA A 626 26.96 -24.09 13.64
C ALA A 626 25.67 -24.63 13.03
N ILE A 627 25.56 -25.95 12.81
CA ILE A 627 24.33 -26.60 12.32
C ILE A 627 23.14 -26.33 13.27
N GLU A 628 23.36 -26.36 14.59
CA GLU A 628 22.30 -26.02 15.56
C GLU A 628 21.79 -24.58 15.34
N GLY A 629 22.71 -23.59 15.24
CA GLY A 629 22.35 -22.19 15.02
C GLY A 629 21.59 -21.98 13.70
N TYR A 630 22.06 -22.56 12.60
CA TYR A 630 21.36 -22.47 11.31
C TYR A 630 20.00 -23.17 11.34
N THR A 631 19.88 -24.29 12.04
CA THR A 631 18.60 -24.99 12.21
C THR A 631 17.63 -24.11 13.02
N ASP A 632 18.11 -23.47 14.07
CA ASP A 632 17.32 -22.56 14.89
C ASP A 632 16.78 -21.38 14.06
N ALA A 633 17.60 -20.79 13.18
CA ALA A 633 17.18 -19.74 12.27
C ALA A 633 16.05 -20.18 11.33
N ILE A 634 16.16 -21.37 10.73
CA ILE A 634 15.13 -21.94 9.85
C ILE A 634 13.81 -22.17 10.60
N TYR A 635 13.87 -22.71 11.82
CA TYR A 635 12.67 -23.02 12.58
C TYR A 635 12.02 -21.79 13.19
N ASP A 636 12.79 -20.74 13.49
CA ASP A 636 12.26 -19.45 13.92
C ASP A 636 11.40 -18.80 12.84
N GLU A 637 11.88 -18.72 11.59
CA GLU A 637 11.09 -18.26 10.46
C GLU A 637 9.82 -19.08 10.25
N ARG A 638 9.91 -20.41 10.39
CA ARG A 638 8.73 -21.29 10.27
C ARG A 638 7.69 -21.02 11.35
N LEU A 639 8.10 -20.75 12.59
CA LEU A 639 7.18 -20.40 13.69
C LEU A 639 6.52 -19.05 13.48
N LYS A 640 7.24 -18.10 12.89
CA LYS A 640 6.72 -16.77 12.52
C LYS A 640 5.82 -16.81 11.29
N GLY A 641 5.90 -17.87 10.46
CA GLY A 641 5.19 -17.95 9.18
C GLY A 641 5.76 -17.01 8.12
N ILE A 642 7.04 -16.62 8.22
CA ILE A 642 7.73 -15.75 7.27
C ILE A 642 8.73 -16.57 6.43
N ALA A 643 9.06 -16.04 5.25
CA ALA A 643 10.12 -16.58 4.41
C ALA A 643 11.11 -15.45 4.07
N SER A 644 12.33 -15.57 4.57
CA SER A 644 13.40 -14.63 4.28
C SER A 644 14.59 -15.32 3.59
N PRO A 645 15.54 -14.56 3.04
CA PRO A 645 16.78 -15.15 2.52
C PRO A 645 17.61 -15.91 3.57
N ILE A 646 17.37 -15.71 4.87
CA ILE A 646 18.15 -16.29 5.98
C ILE A 646 17.92 -17.79 6.04
N SER A 647 16.68 -18.29 5.98
CA SER A 647 16.41 -19.73 6.03
C SER A 647 16.99 -20.45 4.83
N LYS A 648 16.94 -19.85 3.63
CA LYS A 648 17.58 -20.41 2.43
C LYS A 648 19.10 -20.51 2.62
N LYS A 649 19.73 -19.40 3.06
CA LYS A 649 21.16 -19.37 3.31
C LYS A 649 21.58 -20.34 4.42
N SER A 650 20.78 -20.44 5.49
CA SER A 650 21.00 -21.41 6.57
C SER A 650 20.95 -22.86 6.06
N ALA A 651 19.98 -23.19 5.18
CA ALA A 651 19.88 -24.51 4.58
C ALA A 651 21.09 -24.82 3.68
N GLU A 652 21.55 -23.87 2.88
CA GLU A 652 22.77 -23.98 2.06
C GLU A 652 24.01 -24.22 2.92
N MET A 653 24.14 -23.50 4.04
CA MET A 653 25.25 -23.69 4.98
C MET A 653 25.22 -25.09 5.63
N ILE A 654 24.04 -25.54 6.08
CA ILE A 654 23.89 -26.91 6.59
C ILE A 654 24.27 -27.95 5.53
N ALA A 655 23.80 -27.75 4.28
CA ALA A 655 24.14 -28.65 3.18
C ALA A 655 25.65 -28.73 2.96
N THR A 656 26.34 -27.58 2.93
CA THR A 656 27.80 -27.50 2.77
C THR A 656 28.55 -28.20 3.91
N LEU A 657 28.21 -27.87 5.17
CA LEU A 657 28.87 -28.43 6.35
C LEU A 657 28.71 -29.94 6.49
N THR A 658 27.64 -30.46 5.93
CA THR A 658 27.34 -31.90 6.02
C THR A 658 27.76 -32.68 4.78
N GLN A 659 28.37 -32.07 3.75
CA GLN A 659 28.81 -32.73 2.54
C GLN A 659 29.88 -33.83 2.80
N ASP A 660 30.75 -33.61 3.77
CA ASP A 660 31.85 -34.55 4.07
C ASP A 660 31.60 -35.41 5.32
N MET A 661 30.38 -35.35 5.89
CA MET A 661 29.94 -36.18 7.00
C MET A 661 29.33 -37.52 6.49
#